data_14d67db429549110da674a8a40ab1330
#
_entry.id   14d67db429549110da674a8a40ab1330
#
_cell.length_a   1.000
_cell.length_b   1.000
_cell.length_c   1.000
_cell.angle_alpha   90.00
_cell.angle_beta   90.00
_cell.angle_gamma   90.00
#
_symmetry.space_group_name_H-M   'P 1'
#
loop_
_entity.id
_entity.type
_entity.pdbx_description
1 polymer ?
#
loop_
_entity_poly.entity_id
_entity_poly.type
_entity_poly.pdbx_seq_one_letter_code
_entity_poly.pdbx_strand_id
1 'polypeptide(L)'
;MTAEAGHFALVLALGLALIQSTLPILGARWHDSALMNVARSTAIAQLAFVAFSFAALVTLHVTSDFSVLNVFENSHSMKPLIYKVTGVWGNHEGSMLLWVSILALFGGLVAIFGNNLPMSLRAHVLGVQAWVASAFYLFILITSNPFLRITNPPIEGRDLNPVLQDIGLAIHPPMLYLGYVGFSISVSFAVAALIEGRIDAAWARWVRPWTLMAWIFLTLGIAMGSYWAYYELGWGGWWFWDPVENASLMPWLAGTALLHSLVVMEKRSALKVWTILLSILTFSLSLLGTFLVRSGVLTSVHAFASDPTRGVFILLILCVFIGGSLSLYAFRASALKQGGLFAPISREGALVLNNLFLTTACATVLVGTLYPLALEVMTGEKISVGAPFFNLTFGPLFVPLMIALPFGPLLAWKRGDLLGAAQRLMAAGIAGLIGMAIVWAWALGGATFAPLAIGLAVFVIAGALSDMIERVGVFRVPLATAVRRAQGLPRSSWGTMFAHAGVGVALIGIVCETTWNSEYIRSMKIGDVAGLAGYELKLDGISQRQGPNFREMVAQFSVQQNGRLLDTMTPSKRSFTTRGATTTEAALLTRGASQLYISLGDTAGDGTIAVRIYHKPLVLLIWFGPVLMAFGGLLSLSDRRLRVGAPKPAKSLRGLQAAE
;
A
#
# COMPACT_ATOMS: atom_id res chain seq x y z
N MET A 1 -9.63 -4.70 35.27
CA MET A 1 -8.55 -3.69 35.44
C MET A 1 -7.82 -3.38 34.13
N THR A 2 -7.36 -4.39 33.36
CA THR A 2 -6.62 -4.14 32.09
C THR A 2 -7.47 -3.42 31.04
N ALA A 3 -8.72 -3.80 30.87
CA ALA A 3 -9.64 -3.15 29.92
C ALA A 3 -9.91 -1.69 30.29
N GLU A 4 -10.14 -1.42 31.58
CA GLU A 4 -10.39 -0.07 32.10
C GLU A 4 -9.15 0.82 31.95
N ALA A 5 -7.96 0.27 32.19
CA ALA A 5 -6.70 0.98 31.99
C ALA A 5 -6.44 1.30 30.51
N GLY A 6 -6.72 0.33 29.60
CA GLY A 6 -6.64 0.53 28.15
C GLY A 6 -7.62 1.59 27.65
N HIS A 7 -8.87 1.55 28.13
CA HIS A 7 -9.90 2.55 27.82
C HIS A 7 -9.49 3.94 28.34
N PHE A 8 -9.06 4.03 29.59
CA PHE A 8 -8.63 5.29 30.19
C PHE A 8 -7.45 5.91 29.44
N ALA A 9 -6.47 5.09 29.04
CA ALA A 9 -5.36 5.55 28.22
C ALA A 9 -5.82 6.13 26.88
N LEU A 10 -6.83 5.53 26.25
CA LEU A 10 -7.40 6.05 25.00
C LEU A 10 -8.12 7.39 25.23
N VAL A 11 -8.84 7.56 26.34
CA VAL A 11 -9.46 8.85 26.72
C VAL A 11 -8.40 9.91 26.98
N LEU A 12 -7.30 9.57 27.67
CA LEU A 12 -6.17 10.50 27.87
C LEU A 12 -5.52 10.88 26.53
N ALA A 13 -5.38 9.93 25.59
CA ALA A 13 -4.87 10.21 24.25
C ALA A 13 -5.77 11.22 23.50
N LEU A 14 -7.10 11.10 23.62
CA LEU A 14 -8.04 12.10 23.08
C LEU A 14 -7.83 13.47 23.74
N GLY A 15 -7.73 13.54 25.06
CA GLY A 15 -7.48 14.80 25.79
C GLY A 15 -6.19 15.48 25.30
N LEU A 16 -5.10 14.71 25.14
CA LEU A 16 -3.84 15.19 24.59
C LEU A 16 -3.95 15.64 23.13
N ALA A 17 -4.72 14.91 22.32
CA ALA A 17 -4.96 15.30 20.93
C ALA A 17 -5.74 16.62 20.84
N LEU A 18 -6.73 16.85 21.68
CA LEU A 18 -7.46 18.13 21.75
C LEU A 18 -6.55 19.30 22.16
N ILE A 19 -5.67 19.10 23.13
CA ILE A 19 -4.65 20.09 23.53
C ILE A 19 -3.69 20.34 22.34
N GLN A 20 -3.20 19.30 21.71
CA GLN A 20 -2.27 19.39 20.58
C GLN A 20 -2.90 20.03 19.36
N SER A 21 -4.21 19.87 19.14
CA SER A 21 -4.95 20.43 18.02
C SER A 21 -5.20 21.92 18.13
N THR A 22 -5.02 22.52 19.32
CA THR A 22 -5.36 23.91 19.63
C THR A 22 -4.16 24.74 20.06
N LEU A 23 -3.53 24.41 21.19
CA LEU A 23 -2.49 25.24 21.80
C LEU A 23 -1.29 25.51 20.88
N PRO A 24 -0.72 24.52 20.15
CA PRO A 24 0.40 24.78 19.27
C PRO A 24 0.07 25.72 18.10
N ILE A 25 -1.14 25.63 17.56
CA ILE A 25 -1.61 26.48 16.46
C ILE A 25 -1.78 27.93 16.94
N LEU A 26 -2.38 28.12 18.14
CA LEU A 26 -2.45 29.42 18.79
C LEU A 26 -1.06 29.98 19.08
N GLY A 27 -0.14 29.14 19.59
CA GLY A 27 1.25 29.50 19.82
C GLY A 27 1.96 29.98 18.55
N ALA A 28 1.73 29.31 17.41
CA ALA A 28 2.27 29.73 16.14
C ALA A 28 1.70 31.09 15.67
N ARG A 29 0.39 31.32 15.91
CA ARG A 29 -0.27 32.60 15.59
C ARG A 29 0.22 33.75 16.47
N TRP A 30 0.48 33.49 17.74
CA TRP A 30 0.94 34.51 18.70
C TRP A 30 2.46 34.58 18.83
N HIS A 31 3.20 33.79 18.05
CA HIS A 31 4.66 33.67 18.12
C HIS A 31 5.18 33.23 19.51
N ASP A 32 4.37 32.49 20.27
CA ASP A 32 4.71 31.96 21.59
C ASP A 32 5.40 30.59 21.45
N SER A 33 6.69 30.57 21.73
CA SER A 33 7.50 29.34 21.65
C SER A 33 7.14 28.28 22.68
N ALA A 34 6.62 28.66 23.85
CA ALA A 34 6.22 27.72 24.89
C ALA A 34 4.98 26.95 24.43
N LEU A 35 3.96 27.66 23.92
CA LEU A 35 2.77 27.04 23.37
C LEU A 35 3.08 26.18 22.13
N MET A 36 3.96 26.63 21.23
CA MET A 36 4.38 25.81 20.09
C MET A 36 5.07 24.51 20.50
N ASN A 37 5.87 24.52 21.58
CA ASN A 37 6.56 23.32 22.07
C ASN A 37 5.62 22.29 22.72
N VAL A 38 4.41 22.67 23.11
CA VAL A 38 3.37 21.73 23.59
C VAL A 38 3.10 20.64 22.54
N ALA A 39 3.18 20.96 21.25
CA ALA A 39 2.99 19.98 20.17
C ALA A 39 3.90 18.76 20.30
N ARG A 40 5.16 18.97 20.70
CA ARG A 40 6.14 17.88 20.80
C ARG A 40 5.82 16.96 21.96
N SER A 41 5.60 17.52 23.15
CA SER A 41 5.33 16.74 24.36
C SER A 41 4.01 15.98 24.27
N THR A 42 2.96 16.64 23.78
CA THR A 42 1.64 16.01 23.61
C THR A 42 1.65 14.90 22.56
N ALA A 43 2.35 15.07 21.43
CA ALA A 43 2.46 14.01 20.43
C ALA A 43 3.19 12.77 20.95
N ILE A 44 4.26 12.94 21.72
CA ILE A 44 4.98 11.82 22.33
C ILE A 44 4.14 11.13 23.41
N ALA A 45 3.48 11.91 24.28
CA ALA A 45 2.60 11.37 25.30
C ALA A 45 1.39 10.65 24.69
N GLN A 46 0.79 11.21 23.64
CA GLN A 46 -0.30 10.57 22.89
C GLN A 46 0.14 9.22 22.33
N LEU A 47 1.33 9.14 21.68
CA LEU A 47 1.89 7.87 21.21
C LEU A 47 2.04 6.85 22.34
N ALA A 48 2.55 7.28 23.52
CA ALA A 48 2.72 6.39 24.65
C ALA A 48 1.39 5.84 25.16
N PHE A 49 0.37 6.68 25.33
CA PHE A 49 -0.95 6.25 25.82
C PHE A 49 -1.66 5.34 24.81
N VAL A 50 -1.59 5.63 23.51
CA VAL A 50 -2.20 4.76 22.49
C VAL A 50 -1.47 3.42 22.39
N ALA A 51 -0.14 3.42 22.47
CA ALA A 51 0.64 2.19 22.49
C ALA A 51 0.29 1.33 23.73
N PHE A 52 0.12 1.96 24.88
CA PHE A 52 -0.36 1.28 26.10
C PHE A 52 -1.79 0.72 25.92
N SER A 53 -2.71 1.51 25.34
CA SER A 53 -4.07 1.07 25.04
C SER A 53 -4.07 -0.14 24.09
N PHE A 54 -3.26 -0.10 23.04
CA PHE A 54 -3.11 -1.21 22.11
C PHE A 54 -2.53 -2.46 22.79
N ALA A 55 -1.48 -2.31 23.61
CA ALA A 55 -0.89 -3.40 24.39
C ALA A 55 -1.89 -4.00 25.39
N ALA A 56 -2.74 -3.17 26.01
CA ALA A 56 -3.81 -3.65 26.88
C ALA A 56 -4.80 -4.55 26.11
N LEU A 57 -5.22 -4.15 24.90
CA LEU A 57 -6.12 -4.97 24.10
C LEU A 57 -5.46 -6.28 23.66
N VAL A 58 -4.17 -6.26 23.26
CA VAL A 58 -3.39 -7.47 22.97
C VAL A 58 -3.37 -8.40 24.19
N THR A 59 -3.11 -7.86 25.38
CA THR A 59 -3.10 -8.63 26.64
C THR A 59 -4.43 -9.31 26.88
N LEU A 60 -5.55 -8.60 26.70
CA LEU A 60 -6.90 -9.15 26.87
C LEU A 60 -7.18 -10.33 25.93
N HIS A 61 -6.75 -10.22 24.67
CA HIS A 61 -6.86 -11.32 23.69
C HIS A 61 -5.97 -12.51 24.05
N VAL A 62 -4.72 -12.28 24.48
CA VAL A 62 -3.77 -13.33 24.85
C VAL A 62 -4.27 -14.09 26.09
N THR A 63 -4.79 -13.36 27.08
CA THR A 63 -5.34 -13.97 28.31
C THR A 63 -6.76 -14.50 28.14
N SER A 64 -7.38 -14.32 26.98
CA SER A 64 -8.76 -14.75 26.68
C SER A 64 -9.77 -14.19 27.68
N ASP A 65 -9.70 -12.88 27.99
CA ASP A 65 -10.65 -12.20 28.88
C ASP A 65 -11.99 -11.96 28.17
N PHE A 66 -12.85 -12.99 28.15
CA PHE A 66 -14.16 -12.96 27.51
C PHE A 66 -15.17 -12.04 28.20
N SER A 67 -14.81 -11.37 29.28
CA SER A 67 -15.62 -10.29 29.84
C SER A 67 -15.56 -9.01 29.00
N VAL A 68 -14.65 -8.94 28.02
CA VAL A 68 -14.55 -7.85 27.03
C VAL A 68 -15.23 -8.28 25.75
N LEU A 69 -16.19 -7.49 25.25
CA LEU A 69 -17.00 -7.81 24.08
C LEU A 69 -16.15 -8.10 22.83
N ASN A 70 -15.13 -7.28 22.58
CA ASN A 70 -14.24 -7.45 21.44
C ASN A 70 -13.50 -8.80 21.48
N VAL A 71 -13.03 -9.22 22.67
CA VAL A 71 -12.35 -10.51 22.86
C VAL A 71 -13.33 -11.66 22.68
N PHE A 72 -14.52 -11.57 23.27
CA PHE A 72 -15.58 -12.59 23.14
C PHE A 72 -15.97 -12.84 21.67
N GLU A 73 -16.21 -11.77 20.91
CA GLU A 73 -16.65 -11.88 19.51
C GLU A 73 -15.55 -12.39 18.57
N ASN A 74 -14.26 -12.17 18.91
CA ASN A 74 -13.15 -12.36 17.99
C ASN A 74 -12.02 -13.26 18.52
N SER A 75 -12.22 -13.99 19.63
CA SER A 75 -11.21 -14.91 20.16
C SER A 75 -11.84 -16.17 20.73
N HIS A 76 -10.99 -17.17 21.01
CA HIS A 76 -11.35 -18.45 21.61
C HIS A 76 -10.15 -18.99 22.42
N SER A 77 -10.38 -19.75 23.47
CA SER A 77 -9.30 -20.29 24.31
C SER A 77 -8.34 -21.17 23.50
N MET A 78 -8.88 -22.00 22.60
CA MET A 78 -8.13 -22.93 21.76
C MET A 78 -7.42 -22.27 20.56
N LYS A 79 -7.68 -20.97 20.30
CA LYS A 79 -7.06 -20.27 19.16
C LYS A 79 -5.55 -20.17 19.37
N PRO A 80 -4.71 -20.46 18.34
CA PRO A 80 -3.26 -20.34 18.40
C PRO A 80 -2.81 -18.96 18.86
N LEU A 81 -1.76 -18.87 19.68
CA LEU A 81 -1.29 -17.61 20.28
C LEU A 81 -1.02 -16.52 19.24
N ILE A 82 -0.42 -16.88 18.12
CA ILE A 82 -0.16 -15.91 17.04
C ILE A 82 -1.46 -15.24 16.58
N TYR A 83 -2.55 -16.01 16.43
CA TYR A 83 -3.84 -15.46 15.99
C TYR A 83 -4.61 -14.79 17.14
N LYS A 84 -4.29 -15.06 18.42
CA LYS A 84 -4.76 -14.23 19.53
C LYS A 84 -4.18 -12.83 19.43
N VAL A 85 -2.89 -12.70 19.16
CA VAL A 85 -2.21 -11.41 18.98
C VAL A 85 -2.68 -10.70 17.70
N THR A 86 -2.61 -11.39 16.57
CA THR A 86 -2.92 -10.76 15.26
C THR A 86 -4.41 -10.55 15.05
N GLY A 87 -5.27 -11.35 15.68
CA GLY A 87 -6.71 -11.18 15.70
C GLY A 87 -7.19 -9.86 16.31
N VAL A 88 -6.32 -9.18 17.09
CA VAL A 88 -6.63 -7.83 17.59
C VAL A 88 -6.97 -6.87 16.45
N TRP A 89 -6.26 -6.91 15.34
CA TRP A 89 -6.56 -6.09 14.16
C TRP A 89 -7.38 -6.81 13.08
N GLY A 90 -7.77 -8.06 13.33
CA GLY A 90 -8.68 -8.84 12.47
C GLY A 90 -10.16 -8.52 12.68
N ASN A 91 -10.49 -7.50 13.48
CA ASN A 91 -11.85 -7.06 13.74
C ASN A 91 -11.96 -5.54 13.59
N HIS A 92 -13.20 -5.02 13.62
CA HIS A 92 -13.43 -3.59 13.38
C HIS A 92 -12.79 -2.70 14.43
N GLU A 93 -13.09 -2.91 15.70
CA GLU A 93 -12.69 -2.03 16.82
C GLU A 93 -11.16 -2.03 16.99
N GLY A 94 -10.56 -3.22 16.98
CA GLY A 94 -9.12 -3.38 17.14
C GLY A 94 -8.33 -2.86 15.93
N SER A 95 -8.87 -3.01 14.71
CA SER A 95 -8.26 -2.42 13.53
C SER A 95 -8.31 -0.89 13.52
N MET A 96 -9.38 -0.29 14.08
CA MET A 96 -9.46 1.16 14.27
C MET A 96 -8.50 1.65 15.35
N LEU A 97 -8.28 0.86 16.40
CA LEU A 97 -7.24 1.14 17.39
C LEU A 97 -5.83 1.07 16.77
N LEU A 98 -5.57 0.10 15.89
CA LEU A 98 -4.33 0.07 15.11
C LEU A 98 -4.20 1.31 14.20
N TRP A 99 -5.28 1.74 13.57
CA TRP A 99 -5.34 2.93 12.72
C TRP A 99 -4.88 4.19 13.47
N VAL A 100 -5.46 4.46 14.65
CA VAL A 100 -5.06 5.63 15.48
C VAL A 100 -3.66 5.45 16.09
N SER A 101 -3.24 4.20 16.34
CA SER A 101 -1.87 3.91 16.80
C SER A 101 -0.83 4.32 15.76
N ILE A 102 -1.09 4.03 14.49
CA ILE A 102 -0.21 4.44 13.38
C ILE A 102 -0.25 5.96 13.18
N LEU A 103 -1.42 6.57 13.31
CA LEU A 103 -1.55 8.03 13.24
C LEU A 103 -0.71 8.73 14.33
N ALA A 104 -0.80 8.22 15.57
CA ALA A 104 0.01 8.70 16.71
C ALA A 104 1.50 8.39 16.52
N LEU A 105 1.85 7.24 15.94
CA LEU A 105 3.23 6.87 15.60
C LEU A 105 3.85 7.89 14.66
N PHE A 106 3.20 8.22 13.55
CA PHE A 106 3.72 9.22 12.60
C PHE A 106 3.82 10.60 13.23
N GLY A 107 2.83 11.03 14.05
CA GLY A 107 2.91 12.27 14.83
C GLY A 107 4.09 12.27 15.80
N GLY A 108 4.28 11.20 16.54
CA GLY A 108 5.42 11.01 17.46
C GLY A 108 6.76 11.01 16.74
N LEU A 109 6.87 10.35 15.58
CA LEU A 109 8.08 10.36 14.75
C LEU A 109 8.41 11.79 14.26
N VAL A 110 7.44 12.57 13.83
CA VAL A 110 7.64 13.98 13.47
C VAL A 110 8.08 14.80 14.70
N ALA A 111 7.49 14.55 15.87
CA ALA A 111 7.88 15.21 17.11
C ALA A 111 9.32 14.90 17.55
N ILE A 112 9.79 13.66 17.32
CA ILE A 112 11.14 13.20 17.73
C ILE A 112 12.18 13.62 16.68
N PHE A 113 11.93 13.38 15.39
CA PHE A 113 12.91 13.55 14.32
C PHE A 113 12.77 14.86 13.54
N GLY A 114 11.70 15.64 13.76
CA GLY A 114 11.42 16.89 13.05
C GLY A 114 12.15 18.14 13.60
N ASN A 115 13.30 18.01 14.25
CA ASN A 115 14.05 19.14 14.81
C ASN A 115 14.61 20.10 13.75
N ASN A 116 14.70 19.64 12.50
CA ASN A 116 15.12 20.46 11.34
C ASN A 116 13.98 21.32 10.77
N LEU A 117 12.74 21.13 11.22
CA LEU A 117 11.59 21.94 10.81
C LEU A 117 11.58 23.29 11.54
N PRO A 118 11.12 24.38 10.88
CA PRO A 118 10.75 25.59 11.60
C PRO A 118 9.74 25.29 12.70
N MET A 119 9.88 25.96 13.85
CA MET A 119 9.03 25.65 15.01
C MET A 119 7.55 25.87 14.71
N SER A 120 7.18 26.95 14.01
CA SER A 120 5.81 27.22 13.62
C SER A 120 5.26 26.14 12.69
N LEU A 121 6.02 25.74 11.67
CA LEU A 121 5.61 24.68 10.75
C LEU A 121 5.40 23.35 11.49
N ARG A 122 6.33 22.99 12.39
CA ARG A 122 6.18 21.76 13.21
C ARG A 122 4.94 21.82 14.10
N ALA A 123 4.66 22.98 14.70
CA ALA A 123 3.48 23.19 15.52
C ALA A 123 2.19 23.02 14.71
N HIS A 124 2.12 23.61 13.52
CA HIS A 124 0.97 23.45 12.61
C HIS A 124 0.82 22.01 12.11
N VAL A 125 1.90 21.35 11.66
CA VAL A 125 1.86 19.95 11.18
C VAL A 125 1.33 19.02 12.27
N LEU A 126 1.86 19.11 13.50
CA LEU A 126 1.41 18.29 14.61
C LEU A 126 0.00 18.66 15.07
N GLY A 127 -0.38 19.93 14.99
CA GLY A 127 -1.74 20.39 15.30
C GLY A 127 -2.77 19.84 14.31
N VAL A 128 -2.49 19.88 13.00
CA VAL A 128 -3.35 19.31 11.96
C VAL A 128 -3.43 17.78 12.09
N GLN A 129 -2.31 17.12 12.38
CA GLN A 129 -2.29 15.67 12.65
C GLN A 129 -3.21 15.33 13.84
N ALA A 130 -3.22 16.19 14.88
CA ALA A 130 -4.07 16.01 16.04
C ALA A 130 -5.54 16.29 15.75
N TRP A 131 -5.90 17.15 14.78
CA TRP A 131 -7.30 17.28 14.33
C TRP A 131 -7.83 15.95 13.82
N VAL A 132 -7.07 15.29 12.92
CA VAL A 132 -7.44 13.98 12.39
C VAL A 132 -7.52 12.95 13.53
N ALA A 133 -6.51 12.94 14.42
CA ALA A 133 -6.47 12.01 15.56
C ALA A 133 -7.68 12.19 16.48
N SER A 134 -8.05 13.42 16.83
CA SER A 134 -9.19 13.72 17.69
C SER A 134 -10.50 13.19 17.11
N ALA A 135 -10.72 13.35 15.81
CA ALA A 135 -11.91 12.84 15.13
C ALA A 135 -11.99 11.30 15.20
N PHE A 136 -10.88 10.61 14.96
CA PHE A 136 -10.86 9.15 15.02
C PHE A 136 -10.88 8.60 16.46
N TYR A 137 -10.31 9.29 17.45
CA TYR A 137 -10.48 8.90 18.87
C TYR A 137 -11.94 9.04 19.30
N LEU A 138 -12.61 10.12 18.91
CA LEU A 138 -14.05 10.29 19.17
C LEU A 138 -14.85 9.18 18.47
N PHE A 139 -14.54 8.87 17.22
CA PHE A 139 -15.17 7.78 16.48
C PHE A 139 -15.03 6.45 17.23
N ILE A 140 -13.82 6.10 17.68
CA ILE A 140 -13.57 4.85 18.41
C ILE A 140 -14.33 4.83 19.72
N LEU A 141 -14.23 5.89 20.52
CA LEU A 141 -14.84 5.94 21.86
C LEU A 141 -16.37 5.92 21.82
N ILE A 142 -16.99 6.52 20.79
CA ILE A 142 -18.45 6.63 20.67
C ILE A 142 -19.07 5.42 19.99
N THR A 143 -18.43 4.93 18.89
CA THR A 143 -19.08 3.92 18.02
C THR A 143 -18.38 2.57 17.98
N SER A 144 -17.11 2.51 18.38
CA SER A 144 -16.24 1.35 18.09
C SER A 144 -15.27 1.06 19.24
N ASN A 145 -15.74 1.19 20.50
CA ASN A 145 -14.90 1.04 21.68
C ASN A 145 -14.48 -0.43 21.90
N PRO A 146 -13.17 -0.75 21.80
CA PRO A 146 -12.70 -2.13 21.93
C PRO A 146 -12.69 -2.67 23.37
N PHE A 147 -12.98 -1.82 24.36
CA PHE A 147 -12.92 -2.16 25.79
C PHE A 147 -14.29 -2.32 26.44
N LEU A 148 -15.36 -2.42 25.66
CA LEU A 148 -16.70 -2.62 26.21
C LEU A 148 -16.79 -3.94 26.98
N ARG A 149 -17.40 -3.88 28.18
CA ARG A 149 -17.63 -5.04 29.03
C ARG A 149 -18.99 -5.69 28.77
N ILE A 150 -19.03 -7.01 28.96
CA ILE A 150 -20.26 -7.81 28.98
C ILE A 150 -20.69 -7.99 30.41
N THR A 151 -21.97 -7.73 30.73
CA THR A 151 -22.51 -7.82 32.08
C THR A 151 -22.46 -9.25 32.63
N ASN A 152 -22.79 -10.24 31.79
CA ASN A 152 -22.71 -11.67 32.13
C ASN A 152 -21.71 -12.32 31.16
N PRO A 153 -20.42 -12.36 31.49
CA PRO A 153 -19.40 -12.86 30.59
C PRO A 153 -19.58 -14.36 30.32
N PRO A 154 -19.58 -14.77 29.05
CA PRO A 154 -19.63 -16.18 28.71
C PRO A 154 -18.31 -16.86 29.04
N ILE A 155 -18.36 -18.20 29.18
CA ILE A 155 -17.18 -19.02 29.54
C ILE A 155 -16.19 -19.09 28.36
N GLU A 156 -16.69 -19.01 27.12
CA GLU A 156 -15.88 -19.20 25.91
C GLU A 156 -16.25 -18.16 24.85
N GLY A 157 -15.29 -17.82 23.97
CA GLY A 157 -15.45 -16.86 22.90
C GLY A 157 -15.95 -17.48 21.59
N ARG A 158 -16.42 -16.60 20.68
CA ARG A 158 -16.98 -16.98 19.37
C ARG A 158 -15.94 -17.29 18.31
N ASP A 159 -14.65 -17.14 18.64
CA ASP A 159 -13.50 -17.25 17.75
C ASP A 159 -13.39 -16.14 16.69
N LEU A 160 -12.23 -16.03 16.05
CA LEU A 160 -11.97 -15.13 14.93
C LEU A 160 -12.59 -15.72 13.64
N ASN A 161 -12.93 -14.88 12.67
CA ASN A 161 -13.28 -15.34 11.33
C ASN A 161 -12.17 -16.27 10.81
N PRO A 162 -12.48 -17.49 10.37
CA PRO A 162 -11.49 -18.49 9.92
C PRO A 162 -10.53 -17.99 8.85
N VAL A 163 -11.00 -17.29 7.83
CA VAL A 163 -10.16 -16.72 6.76
C VAL A 163 -9.08 -15.76 7.31
N LEU A 164 -9.31 -15.19 8.51
CA LEU A 164 -8.37 -14.29 9.18
C LEU A 164 -7.36 -15.04 10.08
N GLN A 165 -7.47 -16.35 10.24
CA GLN A 165 -6.53 -17.17 11.00
C GLN A 165 -5.38 -17.66 10.12
N ASP A 166 -4.72 -16.72 9.47
CA ASP A 166 -3.61 -16.92 8.56
C ASP A 166 -2.45 -15.93 8.82
N ILE A 167 -1.24 -16.29 8.37
CA ILE A 167 -0.05 -15.46 8.52
C ILE A 167 -0.15 -14.16 7.69
N GLY A 168 -0.92 -14.17 6.59
CA GLY A 168 -1.21 -12.98 5.80
C GLY A 168 -1.89 -11.90 6.63
N LEU A 169 -2.84 -12.26 7.52
CA LEU A 169 -3.44 -11.33 8.44
C LEU A 169 -2.43 -10.73 9.42
N ALA A 170 -1.40 -11.48 9.81
CA ALA A 170 -0.38 -10.99 10.73
C ALA A 170 0.39 -9.80 10.13
N ILE A 171 0.65 -9.81 8.84
CA ILE A 171 1.61 -8.92 8.19
C ILE A 171 0.92 -7.88 7.28
N HIS A 172 -0.06 -8.30 6.47
CA HIS A 172 -0.68 -7.43 5.46
C HIS A 172 -1.37 -6.18 6.04
N PRO A 173 -2.31 -6.24 7.02
CA PRO A 173 -3.01 -5.07 7.48
C PRO A 173 -2.10 -4.03 8.16
N PRO A 174 -1.13 -4.38 9.02
CA PRO A 174 -0.18 -3.41 9.54
C PRO A 174 0.62 -2.69 8.45
N MET A 175 1.11 -3.41 7.44
CA MET A 175 1.83 -2.81 6.31
C MET A 175 0.95 -1.85 5.51
N LEU A 176 -0.28 -2.29 5.20
CA LEU A 176 -1.26 -1.49 4.48
C LEU A 176 -1.58 -0.19 5.25
N TYR A 177 -1.82 -0.29 6.56
CA TYR A 177 -2.15 0.86 7.41
C TYR A 177 -0.98 1.82 7.58
N LEU A 178 0.25 1.34 7.77
CA LEU A 178 1.46 2.18 7.75
C LEU A 178 1.57 2.98 6.45
N GLY A 179 1.10 2.42 5.35
CA GLY A 179 1.05 3.11 4.06
C GLY A 179 -0.03 4.18 4.02
N TYR A 180 -1.31 3.80 3.97
CA TYR A 180 -2.35 4.78 3.67
C TYR A 180 -2.65 5.74 4.84
N VAL A 181 -2.54 5.31 6.10
CA VAL A 181 -2.61 6.23 7.25
C VAL A 181 -1.38 7.13 7.30
N GLY A 182 -0.20 6.60 6.90
CA GLY A 182 1.04 7.38 6.83
C GLY A 182 0.96 8.61 5.92
N PHE A 183 0.11 8.61 4.90
CA PHE A 183 -0.14 9.79 4.08
C PHE A 183 -0.83 10.95 4.84
N SER A 184 -1.35 10.72 6.04
CA SER A 184 -1.85 11.78 6.93
C SER A 184 -0.80 12.85 7.20
N ILE A 185 0.48 12.47 7.28
CA ILE A 185 1.56 13.44 7.45
C ILE A 185 1.71 14.34 6.22
N SER A 186 1.57 13.79 5.02
CA SER A 186 1.67 14.59 3.78
C SER A 186 0.58 15.65 3.71
N VAL A 187 -0.68 15.31 4.06
CA VAL A 187 -1.75 16.30 4.14
C VAL A 187 -1.57 17.27 5.30
N SER A 188 -1.07 16.82 6.45
CA SER A 188 -0.78 17.70 7.58
C SER A 188 0.26 18.77 7.23
N PHE A 189 1.29 18.42 6.48
CA PHE A 189 2.26 19.37 5.93
C PHE A 189 1.63 20.29 4.89
N ALA A 190 0.73 19.79 4.04
CA ALA A 190 0.05 20.60 3.03
C ALA A 190 -0.87 21.64 3.67
N VAL A 191 -1.70 21.23 4.63
CA VAL A 191 -2.60 22.13 5.36
C VAL A 191 -1.80 23.15 6.18
N ALA A 192 -0.74 22.73 6.87
CA ALA A 192 0.15 23.61 7.61
C ALA A 192 0.78 24.68 6.70
N ALA A 193 1.24 24.27 5.50
CA ALA A 193 1.80 25.21 4.52
C ALA A 193 0.76 26.18 3.97
N LEU A 194 -0.48 25.77 3.77
CA LEU A 194 -1.58 26.64 3.37
C LEU A 194 -1.94 27.65 4.48
N ILE A 195 -1.91 27.22 5.76
CA ILE A 195 -2.14 28.11 6.91
C ILE A 195 -1.03 29.17 6.99
N GLU A 196 0.24 28.76 6.88
CA GLU A 196 1.39 29.68 6.93
C GLU A 196 1.55 30.54 5.64
N GLY A 197 0.95 30.13 4.53
CA GLY A 197 1.11 30.80 3.24
C GLY A 197 2.51 30.61 2.63
N ARG A 198 3.29 29.65 3.09
CA ARG A 198 4.67 29.42 2.65
C ARG A 198 4.87 28.00 2.10
N ILE A 199 5.18 27.93 0.79
CA ILE A 199 5.47 26.69 0.08
C ILE A 199 6.71 26.92 -0.79
N ASP A 200 7.79 26.24 -0.43
CA ASP A 200 9.10 26.36 -1.08
C ASP A 200 9.78 24.99 -1.25
N ALA A 201 10.97 25.00 -1.86
CA ALA A 201 11.76 23.79 -2.08
C ALA A 201 12.19 23.11 -0.75
N ALA A 202 12.32 23.86 0.34
CA ALA A 202 12.63 23.31 1.65
C ALA A 202 11.45 22.50 2.20
N TRP A 203 10.23 23.01 2.04
CA TRP A 203 9.02 22.30 2.41
C TRP A 203 8.94 20.95 1.70
N ALA A 204 9.13 20.90 0.37
CA ALA A 204 9.12 19.64 -0.39
C ALA A 204 10.17 18.64 0.12
N ARG A 205 11.35 19.12 0.52
CA ARG A 205 12.41 18.29 1.10
C ARG A 205 12.03 17.71 2.44
N TRP A 206 11.27 18.42 3.25
CA TRP A 206 10.79 17.93 4.54
C TRP A 206 9.66 16.92 4.41
N VAL A 207 8.75 17.10 3.45
CA VAL A 207 7.60 16.20 3.23
C VAL A 207 8.02 14.88 2.57
N ARG A 208 8.93 14.95 1.60
CA ARG A 208 9.29 13.81 0.74
C ARG A 208 9.67 12.52 1.49
N PRO A 209 10.47 12.52 2.56
CA PRO A 209 10.81 11.30 3.30
C PRO A 209 9.57 10.60 3.91
N TRP A 210 8.63 11.37 4.43
CA TRP A 210 7.39 10.85 5.03
C TRP A 210 6.47 10.24 3.97
N THR A 211 6.30 10.95 2.86
CA THR A 211 5.53 10.45 1.71
C THR A 211 6.15 9.19 1.13
N LEU A 212 7.49 9.14 1.01
CA LEU A 212 8.21 7.96 0.53
C LEU A 212 8.06 6.78 1.48
N MET A 213 8.13 7.00 2.79
CA MET A 213 7.92 5.96 3.80
C MET A 213 6.50 5.38 3.71
N ALA A 214 5.48 6.23 3.64
CA ALA A 214 4.10 5.79 3.45
C ALA A 214 3.93 5.00 2.15
N TRP A 215 4.53 5.46 1.05
CA TRP A 215 4.48 4.79 -0.25
C TRP A 215 5.15 3.41 -0.24
N ILE A 216 6.29 3.25 0.46
CA ILE A 216 6.98 1.95 0.62
C ILE A 216 6.05 0.95 1.31
N PHE A 217 5.48 1.33 2.44
CA PHE A 217 4.59 0.46 3.20
C PHE A 217 3.31 0.13 2.44
N LEU A 218 2.73 1.10 1.71
CA LEU A 218 1.55 0.85 0.90
C LEU A 218 1.86 -0.09 -0.27
N THR A 219 3.02 0.06 -0.93
CA THR A 219 3.48 -0.86 -1.98
C THR A 219 3.59 -2.29 -1.47
N LEU A 220 4.23 -2.50 -0.31
CA LEU A 220 4.33 -3.81 0.32
C LEU A 220 2.97 -4.32 0.80
N GLY A 221 2.15 -3.44 1.40
CA GLY A 221 0.83 -3.79 1.88
C GLY A 221 -0.08 -4.30 0.77
N ILE A 222 -0.15 -3.62 -0.37
CA ILE A 222 -0.93 -4.05 -1.54
C ILE A 222 -0.40 -5.39 -2.07
N ALA A 223 0.91 -5.52 -2.25
CA ALA A 223 1.51 -6.75 -2.76
C ALA A 223 1.25 -7.95 -1.85
N MET A 224 1.35 -7.76 -0.53
CA MET A 224 1.08 -8.82 0.43
C MET A 224 -0.40 -9.20 0.51
N GLY A 225 -1.31 -8.22 0.39
CA GLY A 225 -2.74 -8.51 0.33
C GLY A 225 -3.12 -9.32 -0.91
N SER A 226 -2.54 -8.96 -2.07
CA SER A 226 -2.67 -9.71 -3.30
C SER A 226 -2.15 -11.14 -3.18
N TYR A 227 -0.98 -11.34 -2.54
CA TYR A 227 -0.42 -12.67 -2.30
C TYR A 227 -1.28 -13.50 -1.32
N TRP A 228 -1.79 -12.85 -0.26
CA TRP A 228 -2.68 -13.50 0.70
C TRP A 228 -3.99 -13.96 0.03
N ALA A 229 -4.65 -13.10 -0.74
CA ALA A 229 -5.84 -13.47 -1.51
C ALA A 229 -5.57 -14.64 -2.47
N TYR A 230 -4.39 -14.65 -3.11
CA TYR A 230 -3.98 -15.69 -4.05
C TYR A 230 -3.96 -17.08 -3.44
N TYR A 231 -3.41 -17.29 -2.25
CA TYR A 231 -3.30 -18.62 -1.67
C TYR A 231 -4.45 -18.97 -0.71
N GLU A 232 -5.09 -17.98 -0.08
CA GLU A 232 -6.10 -18.23 0.96
C GLU A 232 -7.51 -18.41 0.38
N LEU A 233 -7.89 -17.67 -0.67
CA LEU A 233 -9.25 -17.75 -1.21
C LEU A 233 -9.53 -19.01 -2.03
N GLY A 234 -8.53 -19.77 -2.40
CA GLY A 234 -8.68 -21.00 -3.19
C GLY A 234 -9.10 -20.80 -4.66
N TRP A 235 -9.14 -19.55 -5.13
CA TRP A 235 -9.57 -19.21 -6.49
C TRP A 235 -8.40 -19.13 -7.49
N GLY A 236 -7.16 -19.08 -7.01
CA GLY A 236 -5.96 -18.97 -7.83
C GLY A 236 -5.78 -17.62 -8.54
N GLY A 237 -6.60 -16.63 -8.23
CA GLY A 237 -6.44 -15.25 -8.73
C GLY A 237 -5.58 -14.42 -7.79
N TRP A 238 -4.92 -13.39 -8.32
CA TRP A 238 -4.03 -12.51 -7.56
C TRP A 238 -4.54 -11.07 -7.48
N TRP A 239 -5.53 -10.66 -8.32
CA TRP A 239 -6.18 -9.35 -8.33
C TRP A 239 -7.57 -9.46 -8.94
N PHE A 240 -8.58 -8.95 -8.26
CA PHE A 240 -9.99 -9.13 -8.63
C PHE A 240 -10.69 -7.82 -8.98
N TRP A 241 -10.00 -6.69 -8.88
CA TRP A 241 -10.62 -5.36 -8.96
C TRP A 241 -11.76 -5.16 -7.95
N ASP A 242 -11.63 -5.84 -6.82
CA ASP A 242 -12.56 -5.67 -5.70
C ASP A 242 -12.52 -4.22 -5.19
N PRO A 243 -13.66 -3.64 -4.75
CA PRO A 243 -13.69 -2.27 -4.22
C PRO A 243 -12.68 -2.00 -3.10
N VAL A 244 -12.32 -2.99 -2.28
CA VAL A 244 -11.33 -2.84 -1.20
C VAL A 244 -9.90 -2.83 -1.77
N GLU A 245 -9.62 -3.66 -2.77
CA GLU A 245 -8.36 -3.61 -3.52
C GLU A 245 -8.18 -2.24 -4.20
N ASN A 246 -9.23 -1.78 -4.88
CA ASN A 246 -9.27 -0.47 -5.53
C ASN A 246 -9.07 0.67 -4.52
N ALA A 247 -9.67 0.57 -3.33
CA ALA A 247 -9.51 1.55 -2.25
C ALA A 247 -8.06 1.70 -1.78
N SER A 248 -7.25 0.66 -1.87
CA SER A 248 -5.81 0.71 -1.56
C SER A 248 -4.96 1.20 -2.75
N LEU A 249 -5.36 0.86 -3.98
CA LEU A 249 -4.65 1.24 -5.20
C LEU A 249 -4.73 2.74 -5.49
N MET A 250 -5.90 3.36 -5.25
CA MET A 250 -6.09 4.80 -5.52
C MET A 250 -5.10 5.71 -4.77
N PRO A 251 -4.94 5.61 -3.44
CA PRO A 251 -3.94 6.43 -2.72
C PRO A 251 -2.50 6.06 -3.11
N TRP A 252 -2.22 4.84 -3.58
CA TRP A 252 -0.92 4.47 -4.12
C TRP A 252 -0.61 5.20 -5.44
N LEU A 253 -1.56 5.28 -6.36
CA LEU A 253 -1.43 6.02 -7.63
C LEU A 253 -1.23 7.51 -7.37
N ALA A 254 -2.10 8.12 -6.55
CA ALA A 254 -2.00 9.53 -6.18
C ALA A 254 -0.71 9.84 -5.40
N GLY A 255 -0.29 8.95 -4.49
CA GLY A 255 0.95 9.05 -3.73
C GLY A 255 2.19 8.94 -4.61
N THR A 256 2.16 8.11 -5.65
CA THR A 256 3.22 8.03 -6.66
C THR A 256 3.34 9.34 -7.43
N ALA A 257 2.22 9.91 -7.88
CA ALA A 257 2.19 11.24 -8.52
C ALA A 257 2.70 12.34 -7.56
N LEU A 258 2.31 12.29 -6.30
CA LEU A 258 2.78 13.20 -5.25
C LEU A 258 4.31 13.12 -5.07
N LEU A 259 4.89 11.91 -4.99
CA LEU A 259 6.35 11.73 -4.88
C LEU A 259 7.09 12.39 -6.05
N HIS A 260 6.60 12.21 -7.26
CA HIS A 260 7.20 12.83 -8.45
C HIS A 260 7.05 14.36 -8.44
N SER A 261 5.90 14.88 -8.02
CA SER A 261 5.68 16.33 -7.86
C SER A 261 6.59 16.94 -6.80
N LEU A 262 6.82 16.25 -5.66
CA LEU A 262 7.74 16.68 -4.62
C LEU A 262 9.18 16.80 -5.13
N VAL A 263 9.61 15.88 -6.03
CA VAL A 263 10.94 15.98 -6.65
C VAL A 263 11.06 17.21 -7.54
N VAL A 264 10.03 17.51 -8.37
CA VAL A 264 10.01 18.73 -9.20
C VAL A 264 10.04 19.97 -8.32
N MET A 265 9.23 20.00 -7.29
CA MET A 265 9.14 21.13 -6.37
C MET A 265 10.46 21.35 -5.60
N GLU A 266 11.12 20.30 -5.13
CA GLU A 266 12.42 20.37 -4.45
C GLU A 266 13.51 20.94 -5.36
N LYS A 267 13.56 20.50 -6.63
CA LYS A 267 14.63 20.87 -7.56
C LYS A 267 14.38 22.16 -8.34
N ARG A 268 13.11 22.49 -8.56
CA ARG A 268 12.71 23.56 -9.51
C ARG A 268 11.76 24.60 -8.92
N SER A 269 11.25 24.40 -7.69
CA SER A 269 10.20 25.25 -7.09
C SER A 269 8.95 25.38 -7.97
N ALA A 270 8.73 24.43 -8.87
CA ALA A 270 7.57 24.36 -9.77
C ALA A 270 6.50 23.40 -9.23
N LEU A 271 5.31 23.40 -9.80
CA LEU A 271 4.16 22.55 -9.45
C LEU A 271 3.66 22.68 -8.01
N LYS A 272 3.86 23.83 -7.36
CA LYS A 272 3.50 24.04 -5.94
C LYS A 272 2.03 23.75 -5.66
N VAL A 273 1.13 24.36 -6.42
CA VAL A 273 -0.33 24.22 -6.30
C VAL A 273 -0.75 22.78 -6.51
N TRP A 274 -0.20 22.16 -7.55
CA TRP A 274 -0.46 20.75 -7.88
C TRP A 274 0.04 19.78 -6.79
N THR A 275 1.22 20.02 -6.23
CA THR A 275 1.79 19.19 -5.16
C THR A 275 0.93 19.24 -3.89
N ILE A 276 0.41 20.40 -3.52
CA ILE A 276 -0.51 20.54 -2.39
C ILE A 276 -1.82 19.80 -2.66
N LEU A 277 -2.40 19.99 -3.86
CA LEU A 277 -3.62 19.27 -4.24
C LEU A 277 -3.43 17.77 -4.18
N LEU A 278 -2.33 17.23 -4.72
CA LEU A 278 -2.02 15.80 -4.65
C LEU A 278 -1.84 15.31 -3.20
N SER A 279 -1.25 16.13 -2.32
CA SER A 279 -1.12 15.77 -0.89
C SER A 279 -2.49 15.62 -0.23
N ILE A 280 -3.42 16.54 -0.54
CA ILE A 280 -4.80 16.48 -0.05
C ILE A 280 -5.52 15.28 -0.63
N LEU A 281 -5.49 15.10 -1.95
CA LEU A 281 -6.17 14.01 -2.64
C LEU A 281 -5.68 12.62 -2.19
N THR A 282 -4.37 12.42 -2.01
CA THR A 282 -3.81 11.14 -1.59
C THR A 282 -4.39 10.68 -0.26
N PHE A 283 -4.46 11.56 0.74
CA PHE A 283 -5.04 11.20 2.03
C PHE A 283 -6.57 11.17 1.99
N SER A 284 -7.21 12.01 1.19
CA SER A 284 -8.65 11.96 0.95
C SER A 284 -9.09 10.59 0.41
N LEU A 285 -8.31 10.03 -0.51
CA LEU A 285 -8.55 8.67 -1.04
C LEU A 285 -8.32 7.59 0.02
N SER A 286 -7.35 7.77 0.93
CA SER A 286 -7.17 6.88 2.08
C SER A 286 -8.37 6.92 3.04
N LEU A 287 -8.90 8.11 3.33
CA LEU A 287 -10.12 8.27 4.13
C LEU A 287 -11.34 7.67 3.43
N LEU A 288 -11.48 7.91 2.12
CA LEU A 288 -12.54 7.31 1.31
C LEU A 288 -12.47 5.78 1.34
N GLY A 289 -11.26 5.21 1.21
CA GLY A 289 -11.03 3.77 1.35
C GLY A 289 -11.49 3.26 2.72
N THR A 290 -11.17 3.97 3.80
CA THR A 290 -11.64 3.63 5.14
C THR A 290 -13.17 3.64 5.23
N PHE A 291 -13.83 4.62 4.61
CA PHE A 291 -15.30 4.67 4.52
C PHE A 291 -15.85 3.47 3.76
N LEU A 292 -15.36 3.20 2.54
CA LEU A 292 -15.85 2.12 1.69
C LEU A 292 -15.76 0.75 2.38
N VAL A 293 -14.64 0.49 3.08
CA VAL A 293 -14.41 -0.78 3.79
C VAL A 293 -15.25 -0.92 5.06
N ARG A 294 -15.59 0.20 5.74
CA ARG A 294 -16.19 0.17 7.09
C ARG A 294 -17.67 0.52 7.13
N SER A 295 -18.21 1.16 6.09
CA SER A 295 -19.63 1.54 6.02
C SER A 295 -20.56 0.39 5.65
N GLY A 296 -20.05 -0.69 5.07
CA GLY A 296 -20.86 -1.77 4.53
C GLY A 296 -21.69 -1.39 3.30
N VAL A 297 -21.40 -0.25 2.68
CA VAL A 297 -22.12 0.26 1.51
C VAL A 297 -21.80 -0.56 0.26
N LEU A 298 -20.60 -1.15 0.20
CA LEU A 298 -20.17 -1.98 -0.92
C LEU A 298 -20.14 -3.46 -0.56
N THR A 299 -20.65 -4.30 -1.44
CA THR A 299 -20.47 -5.75 -1.39
C THR A 299 -19.03 -6.07 -1.77
N SER A 300 -18.24 -6.59 -0.83
CA SER A 300 -16.86 -7.02 -1.03
C SER A 300 -16.61 -8.29 -0.25
N VAL A 301 -15.78 -9.18 -0.81
CA VAL A 301 -15.27 -10.38 -0.10
C VAL A 301 -14.43 -10.01 1.12
N HIS A 302 -13.97 -8.77 1.22
CA HIS A 302 -13.18 -8.22 2.33
C HIS A 302 -14.04 -7.46 3.37
N ALA A 303 -15.37 -7.38 3.20
CA ALA A 303 -16.26 -6.67 4.11
C ALA A 303 -16.66 -7.58 5.28
N PHE A 304 -15.79 -7.72 6.28
CA PHE A 304 -16.03 -8.57 7.45
C PHE A 304 -16.90 -7.93 8.54
N ALA A 305 -17.17 -6.63 8.47
CA ALA A 305 -18.02 -5.91 9.42
C ALA A 305 -18.59 -4.65 8.77
N SER A 306 -19.89 -4.63 8.58
CA SER A 306 -20.64 -3.49 8.06
C SER A 306 -21.62 -2.98 9.12
N ASP A 307 -21.58 -1.66 9.40
CA ASP A 307 -22.49 -0.98 10.30
C ASP A 307 -22.82 0.40 9.75
N PRO A 308 -24.08 0.67 9.35
CA PRO A 308 -24.47 1.95 8.77
C PRO A 308 -24.22 3.14 9.70
N THR A 309 -24.37 2.97 11.03
CA THR A 309 -24.14 4.05 12.01
C THR A 309 -22.66 4.51 12.00
N ARG A 310 -21.74 3.56 11.92
CA ARG A 310 -20.32 3.81 11.77
C ARG A 310 -20.01 4.49 10.45
N GLY A 311 -20.71 4.10 9.38
CA GLY A 311 -20.59 4.70 8.06
C GLY A 311 -20.88 6.20 8.07
N VAL A 312 -21.98 6.61 8.70
CA VAL A 312 -22.38 8.03 8.80
C VAL A 312 -21.31 8.85 9.54
N PHE A 313 -20.76 8.32 10.64
CA PHE A 313 -19.71 9.04 11.37
C PHE A 313 -18.45 9.23 10.53
N ILE A 314 -17.99 8.17 9.83
CA ILE A 314 -16.82 8.26 8.94
C ILE A 314 -17.11 9.21 7.77
N LEU A 315 -18.33 9.23 7.23
CA LEU A 315 -18.73 10.18 6.19
C LEU A 315 -18.62 11.63 6.69
N LEU A 316 -19.01 11.90 7.93
CA LEU A 316 -18.83 13.22 8.55
C LEU A 316 -17.33 13.60 8.63
N ILE A 317 -16.47 12.67 9.06
CA ILE A 317 -15.01 12.87 9.06
C ILE A 317 -14.52 13.22 7.65
N LEU A 318 -14.94 12.46 6.64
CA LEU A 318 -14.64 12.74 5.23
C LEU A 318 -15.04 14.16 4.82
N CYS A 319 -16.30 14.54 5.07
CA CYS A 319 -16.81 15.87 4.71
C CYS A 319 -16.00 16.99 5.36
N VAL A 320 -15.66 16.84 6.64
CA VAL A 320 -14.88 17.86 7.39
C VAL A 320 -13.45 17.95 6.86
N PHE A 321 -12.74 16.83 6.73
CA PHE A 321 -11.31 16.88 6.38
C PHE A 321 -11.08 17.10 4.89
N ILE A 322 -11.86 16.46 4.01
CA ILE A 322 -11.74 16.70 2.56
C ILE A 322 -12.30 18.07 2.23
N GLY A 323 -13.52 18.38 2.66
CA GLY A 323 -14.17 19.67 2.40
C GLY A 323 -13.37 20.84 2.99
N GLY A 324 -12.92 20.71 4.25
CA GLY A 324 -12.09 21.74 4.90
C GLY A 324 -10.75 21.96 4.21
N SER A 325 -10.04 20.89 3.85
CA SER A 325 -8.75 20.97 3.16
C SER A 325 -8.88 21.57 1.76
N LEU A 326 -9.89 21.14 0.98
CA LEU A 326 -10.16 21.68 -0.36
C LEU A 326 -10.64 23.14 -0.31
N SER A 327 -11.46 23.51 0.68
CA SER A 327 -11.88 24.89 0.91
C SER A 327 -10.66 25.77 1.22
N LEU A 328 -9.81 25.36 2.16
CA LEU A 328 -8.58 26.08 2.48
C LEU A 328 -7.66 26.19 1.25
N TYR A 329 -7.54 25.11 0.46
CA TYR A 329 -6.81 25.14 -0.80
C TYR A 329 -7.40 26.15 -1.78
N ALA A 330 -8.71 26.18 -1.98
CA ALA A 330 -9.37 27.11 -2.89
C ALA A 330 -9.11 28.58 -2.48
N PHE A 331 -9.18 28.89 -1.18
CA PHE A 331 -8.90 30.25 -0.67
C PHE A 331 -7.43 30.65 -0.76
N ARG A 332 -6.48 29.71 -0.64
CA ARG A 332 -5.05 30.00 -0.53
C ARG A 332 -4.26 29.74 -1.80
N ALA A 333 -4.75 28.89 -2.72
CA ALA A 333 -4.00 28.48 -3.91
C ALA A 333 -3.61 29.66 -4.83
N SER A 334 -4.46 30.67 -4.95
CA SER A 334 -4.18 31.88 -5.74
C SER A 334 -3.02 32.71 -5.21
N ALA A 335 -2.77 32.67 -3.90
CA ALA A 335 -1.63 33.36 -3.27
C ALA A 335 -0.29 32.62 -3.48
N LEU A 336 -0.32 31.38 -3.93
CA LEU A 336 0.87 30.57 -4.18
C LEU A 336 1.49 30.97 -5.51
N LYS A 337 2.57 31.76 -5.47
CA LYS A 337 3.31 32.12 -6.69
C LYS A 337 3.79 30.88 -7.42
N GLN A 338 3.41 30.74 -8.68
CA GLN A 338 3.86 29.67 -9.55
C GLN A 338 5.38 29.75 -9.76
N GLY A 339 6.01 28.59 -9.92
CA GLY A 339 7.45 28.51 -10.21
C GLY A 339 7.78 28.86 -11.66
N GLY A 340 9.07 28.83 -12.00
CA GLY A 340 9.56 29.17 -13.33
C GLY A 340 9.02 28.25 -14.44
N LEU A 341 8.96 28.81 -15.65
CA LEU A 341 8.57 28.09 -16.85
C LEU A 341 9.58 26.98 -17.21
N PHE A 342 9.08 25.93 -17.81
CA PHE A 342 9.88 24.82 -18.38
C PHE A 342 9.30 24.41 -19.74
N ALA A 343 10.16 23.84 -20.60
CA ALA A 343 9.73 23.34 -21.89
C ALA A 343 8.94 22.03 -21.73
N PRO A 344 7.97 21.72 -22.60
CA PRO A 344 7.27 20.43 -22.60
C PRO A 344 8.24 19.23 -22.68
N ILE A 345 9.25 19.32 -23.53
CA ILE A 345 10.36 18.35 -23.57
C ILE A 345 11.38 18.76 -22.52
N SER A 346 11.20 18.25 -21.32
CA SER A 346 12.07 18.46 -20.17
C SER A 346 11.79 17.37 -19.14
N ARG A 347 12.62 17.26 -18.12
CA ARG A 347 12.37 16.36 -17.00
C ARG A 347 11.11 16.72 -16.24
N GLU A 348 10.85 18.02 -16.08
CA GLU A 348 9.60 18.51 -15.49
C GLU A 348 8.39 18.10 -16.33
N GLY A 349 8.45 18.27 -17.66
CA GLY A 349 7.37 17.89 -18.56
C GLY A 349 7.09 16.39 -18.54
N ALA A 350 8.13 15.55 -18.50
CA ALA A 350 7.98 14.09 -18.34
C ALA A 350 7.29 13.74 -17.00
N LEU A 351 7.62 14.43 -15.92
CA LEU A 351 6.99 14.21 -14.62
C LEU A 351 5.55 14.74 -14.55
N VAL A 352 5.22 15.81 -15.28
CA VAL A 352 3.83 16.26 -15.46
C VAL A 352 3.03 15.22 -16.25
N LEU A 353 3.59 14.67 -17.33
CA LEU A 353 2.95 13.61 -18.12
C LEU A 353 2.71 12.36 -17.26
N ASN A 354 3.71 11.94 -16.47
CA ASN A 354 3.56 10.85 -15.50
C ASN A 354 2.41 11.12 -14.51
N ASN A 355 2.33 12.33 -13.96
CA ASN A 355 1.27 12.69 -13.03
C ASN A 355 -0.11 12.67 -13.69
N LEU A 356 -0.20 13.12 -14.95
CA LEU A 356 -1.44 13.10 -15.73
C LEU A 356 -1.94 11.66 -15.87
N PHE A 357 -1.10 10.72 -16.31
CA PHE A 357 -1.51 9.32 -16.46
C PHE A 357 -1.88 8.67 -15.12
N LEU A 358 -1.09 8.89 -14.08
CA LEU A 358 -1.37 8.32 -12.75
C LEU A 358 -2.66 8.86 -12.15
N THR A 359 -2.93 10.17 -12.27
CA THR A 359 -4.16 10.76 -11.73
C THR A 359 -5.38 10.41 -12.58
N THR A 360 -5.24 10.28 -13.90
CA THR A 360 -6.31 9.79 -14.77
C THR A 360 -6.64 8.32 -14.46
N ALA A 361 -5.63 7.46 -14.30
CA ALA A 361 -5.82 6.09 -13.87
C ALA A 361 -6.50 6.00 -12.49
N CYS A 362 -6.07 6.85 -11.54
CA CYS A 362 -6.72 6.96 -10.23
C CYS A 362 -8.18 7.38 -10.34
N ALA A 363 -8.49 8.38 -11.16
CA ALA A 363 -9.87 8.84 -11.40
C ALA A 363 -10.72 7.75 -12.08
N THR A 364 -10.17 7.00 -13.02
CA THR A 364 -10.82 5.87 -13.67
C THR A 364 -11.20 4.78 -12.65
N VAL A 365 -10.26 4.42 -11.77
CA VAL A 365 -10.53 3.44 -10.70
C VAL A 365 -11.58 3.97 -9.73
N LEU A 366 -11.50 5.26 -9.35
CA LEU A 366 -12.48 5.90 -8.48
C LEU A 366 -13.90 5.86 -9.07
N VAL A 367 -14.04 6.27 -10.33
CA VAL A 367 -15.34 6.27 -11.03
C VAL A 367 -15.88 4.84 -11.14
N GLY A 368 -15.06 3.88 -11.60
CA GLY A 368 -15.50 2.49 -11.73
C GLY A 368 -15.92 1.86 -10.39
N THR A 369 -15.25 2.25 -9.29
CA THR A 369 -15.56 1.72 -7.95
C THR A 369 -16.82 2.36 -7.35
N LEU A 370 -17.04 3.66 -7.56
CA LEU A 370 -18.18 4.39 -6.98
C LEU A 370 -19.42 4.39 -7.88
N TYR A 371 -19.29 4.12 -9.16
CA TYR A 371 -20.41 4.16 -10.12
C TYR A 371 -21.56 3.21 -9.75
N PRO A 372 -21.31 1.94 -9.35
CA PRO A 372 -22.39 1.05 -8.88
C PRO A 372 -23.19 1.65 -7.73
N LEU A 373 -22.47 2.22 -6.75
CA LEU A 373 -23.09 2.84 -5.59
C LEU A 373 -23.94 4.08 -5.97
N ALA A 374 -23.38 4.93 -6.82
CA ALA A 374 -24.11 6.13 -7.29
C ALA A 374 -25.38 5.75 -8.04
N LEU A 375 -25.30 4.73 -8.91
CA LEU A 375 -26.47 4.25 -9.65
C LEU A 375 -27.52 3.65 -8.73
N GLU A 376 -27.11 2.81 -7.76
CA GLU A 376 -28.03 2.21 -6.78
C GLU A 376 -28.77 3.29 -5.97
N VAL A 377 -28.06 4.33 -5.53
CA VAL A 377 -28.68 5.45 -4.78
C VAL A 377 -29.65 6.26 -5.66
N MET A 378 -29.33 6.45 -6.95
CA MET A 378 -30.13 7.29 -7.85
C MET A 378 -31.33 6.56 -8.46
N THR A 379 -31.18 5.28 -8.78
CA THR A 379 -32.18 4.52 -9.55
C THR A 379 -32.72 3.29 -8.82
N GLY A 380 -32.07 2.84 -7.74
CA GLY A 380 -32.39 1.57 -7.08
C GLY A 380 -31.83 0.34 -7.81
N GLU A 381 -31.22 0.51 -8.99
CA GLU A 381 -30.65 -0.59 -9.77
C GLU A 381 -29.29 -1.01 -9.24
N LYS A 382 -29.07 -2.31 -9.08
CA LYS A 382 -27.79 -2.90 -8.68
C LYS A 382 -27.04 -3.41 -9.89
N ILE A 383 -25.88 -2.83 -10.13
CA ILE A 383 -24.94 -3.29 -11.14
C ILE A 383 -23.59 -3.65 -10.51
N SER A 384 -22.78 -4.42 -11.22
CA SER A 384 -21.40 -4.72 -10.85
C SER A 384 -20.44 -4.23 -11.94
N VAL A 385 -19.40 -3.54 -11.53
CA VAL A 385 -18.29 -3.12 -12.41
C VAL A 385 -17.08 -3.97 -12.02
N GLY A 386 -16.62 -4.80 -12.93
CA GLY A 386 -15.56 -5.78 -12.67
C GLY A 386 -14.36 -5.66 -13.61
N ALA A 387 -13.53 -6.70 -13.64
CA ALA A 387 -12.28 -6.79 -14.40
C ALA A 387 -12.38 -6.34 -15.87
N PRO A 388 -13.44 -6.64 -16.66
CA PRO A 388 -13.50 -6.18 -18.05
C PRO A 388 -13.41 -4.67 -18.19
N PHE A 389 -14.13 -3.91 -17.35
CA PHE A 389 -14.08 -2.44 -17.37
C PHE A 389 -12.67 -1.93 -17.00
N PHE A 390 -12.14 -2.40 -15.87
CA PHE A 390 -10.86 -1.90 -15.38
C PHE A 390 -9.70 -2.29 -16.31
N ASN A 391 -9.66 -3.51 -16.83
CA ASN A 391 -8.63 -3.95 -17.76
C ASN A 391 -8.64 -3.14 -19.06
N LEU A 392 -9.85 -2.84 -19.59
CA LEU A 392 -10.00 -2.06 -20.83
C LEU A 392 -9.61 -0.59 -20.65
N THR A 393 -9.86 -0.01 -19.49
CA THR A 393 -9.62 1.42 -19.22
C THR A 393 -8.24 1.70 -18.65
N PHE A 394 -7.77 0.87 -17.71
CA PHE A 394 -6.49 1.04 -17.01
C PHE A 394 -5.29 0.70 -17.91
N GLY A 395 -5.37 -0.39 -18.69
CA GLY A 395 -4.30 -0.85 -19.57
C GLY A 395 -3.81 0.22 -20.56
N PRO A 396 -4.70 0.85 -21.35
CA PRO A 396 -4.32 1.89 -22.30
C PRO A 396 -3.67 3.13 -21.67
N LEU A 397 -3.97 3.45 -20.39
CA LEU A 397 -3.32 4.54 -19.67
C LEU A 397 -1.89 4.18 -19.23
N PHE A 398 -1.67 2.90 -18.91
CA PHE A 398 -0.35 2.45 -18.44
C PHE A 398 0.65 2.22 -19.59
N VAL A 399 0.24 1.85 -20.78
CA VAL A 399 1.14 1.64 -21.93
C VAL A 399 1.97 2.89 -22.25
N PRO A 400 1.38 4.08 -22.51
CA PRO A 400 2.17 5.29 -22.76
C PRO A 400 2.98 5.73 -21.55
N LEU A 401 2.50 5.49 -20.32
CA LEU A 401 3.24 5.75 -19.10
C LEU A 401 4.52 4.90 -19.04
N MET A 402 4.44 3.60 -19.35
CA MET A 402 5.59 2.70 -19.40
C MET A 402 6.59 3.08 -20.49
N ILE A 403 6.12 3.53 -21.66
CA ILE A 403 6.99 4.05 -22.72
C ILE A 403 7.73 5.30 -22.24
N ALA A 404 7.06 6.22 -21.56
CA ALA A 404 7.64 7.48 -21.10
C ALA A 404 8.60 7.31 -19.89
N LEU A 405 8.40 6.28 -19.08
CA LEU A 405 9.10 6.08 -17.82
C LEU A 405 10.64 6.07 -17.95
N PRO A 406 11.28 5.36 -18.87
CA PRO A 406 12.74 5.37 -19.03
C PRO A 406 13.31 6.71 -19.52
N PHE A 407 12.52 7.53 -20.21
CA PHE A 407 12.97 8.83 -20.71
C PHE A 407 13.15 9.86 -19.60
N GLY A 408 12.25 9.87 -18.60
CA GLY A 408 12.24 10.86 -17.53
C GLY A 408 13.60 11.09 -16.85
N PRO A 409 14.30 10.06 -16.35
CA PRO A 409 15.62 10.19 -15.71
C PRO A 409 16.72 10.73 -16.63
N LEU A 410 16.62 10.53 -17.94
CA LEU A 410 17.61 10.92 -18.94
C LEU A 410 17.42 12.34 -19.47
N LEU A 411 16.24 12.93 -19.31
CA LEU A 411 15.97 14.30 -19.71
C LEU A 411 16.59 15.30 -18.73
N ALA A 412 17.10 16.42 -19.30
CA ALA A 412 17.58 17.53 -18.50
C ALA A 412 16.43 18.36 -17.92
N TRP A 413 16.70 19.08 -16.82
CA TRP A 413 15.81 20.05 -16.24
C TRP A 413 15.66 21.29 -17.16
N LYS A 414 14.52 21.97 -17.13
CA LYS A 414 14.11 23.12 -17.94
C LYS A 414 13.90 22.84 -19.43
N ARG A 415 14.87 22.27 -20.11
CA ARG A 415 14.83 21.95 -21.52
C ARG A 415 15.62 20.67 -21.75
N GLY A 416 14.96 19.65 -22.20
CA GLY A 416 15.54 18.33 -22.51
C GLY A 416 15.82 18.18 -24.01
N ASP A 417 16.68 17.22 -24.32
CA ASP A 417 16.91 16.73 -25.66
C ASP A 417 16.29 15.33 -25.78
N LEU A 418 15.15 15.26 -26.47
CA LEU A 418 14.42 14.00 -26.64
C LEU A 418 15.18 13.03 -27.55
N LEU A 419 15.81 13.53 -28.61
CA LEU A 419 16.56 12.69 -29.54
C LEU A 419 17.80 12.10 -28.85
N GLY A 420 18.55 12.91 -28.10
CA GLY A 420 19.67 12.42 -27.33
C GLY A 420 19.26 11.46 -26.19
N ALA A 421 18.06 11.61 -25.61
CA ALA A 421 17.53 10.62 -24.67
C ALA A 421 17.16 9.32 -25.39
N ALA A 422 16.52 9.38 -26.57
CA ALA A 422 16.20 8.20 -27.38
C ALA A 422 17.47 7.45 -27.83
N GLN A 423 18.52 8.17 -28.25
CA GLN A 423 19.80 7.55 -28.59
C GLN A 423 20.44 6.80 -27.39
N ARG A 424 20.35 7.35 -26.18
CA ARG A 424 20.81 6.67 -24.95
C ARG A 424 19.97 5.46 -24.59
N LEU A 425 18.69 5.45 -24.95
CA LEU A 425 17.78 4.32 -24.74
C LEU A 425 17.78 3.34 -25.93
N MET A 426 18.56 3.55 -26.97
CA MET A 426 18.53 2.70 -28.17
C MET A 426 18.80 1.22 -27.83
N ALA A 427 19.79 0.94 -26.99
CA ALA A 427 20.07 -0.43 -26.55
C ALA A 427 18.89 -1.04 -25.76
N ALA A 428 18.25 -0.25 -24.91
CA ALA A 428 17.06 -0.68 -24.18
C ALA A 428 15.88 -0.92 -25.14
N GLY A 429 15.70 -0.05 -26.13
CA GLY A 429 14.69 -0.22 -27.17
C GLY A 429 14.91 -1.50 -27.99
N ILE A 430 16.15 -1.75 -28.42
CA ILE A 430 16.53 -2.99 -29.12
C ILE A 430 16.27 -4.21 -28.24
N ALA A 431 16.64 -4.17 -26.95
CA ALA A 431 16.35 -5.27 -26.02
C ALA A 431 14.84 -5.52 -25.88
N GLY A 432 14.04 -4.46 -25.79
CA GLY A 432 12.58 -4.57 -25.79
C GLY A 432 12.02 -5.21 -27.06
N LEU A 433 12.51 -4.77 -28.23
CA LEU A 433 12.11 -5.35 -29.54
C LEU A 433 12.54 -6.81 -29.67
N ILE A 434 13.73 -7.18 -29.20
CA ILE A 434 14.19 -8.57 -29.16
C ILE A 434 13.29 -9.40 -28.23
N GLY A 435 12.99 -8.91 -27.03
CA GLY A 435 12.06 -9.57 -26.11
C GLY A 435 10.68 -9.78 -26.73
N MET A 436 10.15 -8.76 -27.40
CA MET A 436 8.89 -8.85 -28.16
C MET A 436 8.97 -9.90 -29.27
N ALA A 437 10.05 -9.91 -30.07
CA ALA A 437 10.23 -10.85 -31.16
C ALA A 437 10.37 -12.30 -30.69
N ILE A 438 11.12 -12.53 -29.59
CA ILE A 438 11.27 -13.87 -28.97
C ILE A 438 9.90 -14.40 -28.52
N VAL A 439 9.12 -13.59 -27.80
CA VAL A 439 7.81 -14.00 -27.31
C VAL A 439 6.84 -14.20 -28.49
N TRP A 440 6.87 -13.33 -29.48
CA TRP A 440 6.04 -13.47 -30.68
C TRP A 440 6.36 -14.77 -31.47
N ALA A 441 7.63 -15.09 -31.64
CA ALA A 441 8.07 -16.32 -32.30
C ALA A 441 7.72 -17.60 -31.47
N TRP A 442 7.78 -17.51 -30.12
CA TRP A 442 7.45 -18.62 -29.24
C TRP A 442 5.94 -18.85 -29.15
N ALA A 443 5.14 -17.80 -29.15
CA ALA A 443 3.68 -17.82 -28.94
C ALA A 443 2.89 -17.87 -30.28
N LEU A 444 3.45 -18.39 -31.35
CA LEU A 444 2.84 -18.43 -32.68
C LEU A 444 1.34 -18.78 -32.63
N GLY A 445 0.50 -17.78 -32.84
CA GLY A 445 -0.94 -17.90 -33.05
C GLY A 445 -1.87 -17.71 -31.87
N GLY A 446 -1.38 -17.37 -30.66
CA GLY A 446 -2.25 -17.37 -29.46
C GLY A 446 -2.48 -16.02 -28.77
N ALA A 447 -1.48 -15.19 -28.53
CA ALA A 447 -1.59 -14.03 -27.65
C ALA A 447 -1.21 -12.72 -28.34
N THR A 448 -2.19 -11.92 -28.73
CA THR A 448 -2.01 -10.73 -29.56
C THR A 448 -1.24 -9.59 -28.89
N PHE A 449 -1.39 -9.39 -27.57
CA PHE A 449 -0.79 -8.26 -26.84
C PHE A 449 0.37 -8.65 -25.93
N ALA A 450 0.54 -9.93 -25.55
CA ALA A 450 1.59 -10.38 -24.65
C ALA A 450 3.02 -10.08 -25.16
N PRO A 451 3.36 -10.30 -26.45
CA PRO A 451 4.68 -9.93 -26.96
C PRO A 451 5.00 -8.44 -26.79
N LEU A 452 4.04 -7.56 -27.09
CA LEU A 452 4.19 -6.11 -26.90
C LEU A 452 4.40 -5.77 -25.42
N ALA A 453 3.62 -6.34 -24.53
CA ALA A 453 3.69 -6.07 -23.11
C ALA A 453 5.01 -6.58 -22.48
N ILE A 454 5.50 -7.77 -22.89
CA ILE A 454 6.82 -8.27 -22.45
C ILE A 454 7.95 -7.40 -23.03
N GLY A 455 7.88 -7.03 -24.31
CA GLY A 455 8.84 -6.10 -24.91
C GLY A 455 8.90 -4.78 -24.17
N LEU A 456 7.75 -4.24 -23.78
CA LEU A 456 7.65 -3.02 -22.99
C LEU A 456 8.23 -3.19 -21.57
N ALA A 457 7.98 -4.31 -20.92
CA ALA A 457 8.57 -4.62 -19.61
C ALA A 457 10.10 -4.71 -19.66
N VAL A 458 10.64 -5.40 -20.69
CA VAL A 458 12.08 -5.48 -20.95
C VAL A 458 12.65 -4.08 -21.22
N PHE A 459 11.96 -3.25 -22.01
CA PHE A 459 12.35 -1.86 -22.27
C PHE A 459 12.43 -1.03 -20.98
N VAL A 460 11.45 -1.17 -20.08
CA VAL A 460 11.44 -0.46 -18.79
C VAL A 460 12.63 -0.89 -17.92
N ILE A 461 12.89 -2.19 -17.80
CA ILE A 461 14.01 -2.72 -17.00
C ILE A 461 15.35 -2.26 -17.60
N ALA A 462 15.54 -2.46 -18.88
CA ALA A 462 16.76 -2.08 -19.58
C ALA A 462 16.98 -0.56 -19.57
N GLY A 463 15.91 0.22 -19.65
CA GLY A 463 15.95 1.68 -19.55
C GLY A 463 16.35 2.18 -18.16
N ALA A 464 15.86 1.54 -17.09
CA ALA A 464 16.29 1.84 -15.73
C ALA A 464 17.79 1.52 -15.54
N LEU A 465 18.29 0.44 -16.11
CA LEU A 465 19.71 0.09 -16.11
C LEU A 465 20.54 1.07 -16.96
N SER A 466 20.01 1.53 -18.10
CA SER A 466 20.71 2.48 -18.97
C SER A 466 21.03 3.79 -18.27
N ASP A 467 20.13 4.31 -17.42
CA ASP A 467 20.43 5.50 -16.59
C ASP A 467 21.64 5.29 -15.68
N MET A 468 21.80 4.09 -15.07
CA MET A 468 22.95 3.75 -14.26
C MET A 468 24.23 3.59 -15.09
N ILE A 469 24.15 2.90 -16.22
CA ILE A 469 25.27 2.70 -17.13
C ILE A 469 25.83 4.05 -17.60
N GLU A 470 24.96 4.98 -17.98
CA GLU A 470 25.33 6.34 -18.39
C GLU A 470 26.03 7.13 -17.25
N ARG A 471 25.47 7.10 -16.04
CA ARG A 471 26.01 7.83 -14.87
C ARG A 471 27.39 7.31 -14.46
N VAL A 472 27.59 6.01 -14.54
CA VAL A 472 28.85 5.33 -14.17
C VAL A 472 29.86 5.44 -15.30
N GLY A 473 29.39 5.53 -16.55
CA GLY A 473 30.22 5.58 -17.74
C GLY A 473 30.81 4.23 -18.10
N VAL A 474 30.09 3.11 -17.83
CA VAL A 474 30.47 1.76 -18.30
C VAL A 474 30.75 1.83 -19.81
N PHE A 475 31.76 1.15 -20.27
CA PHE A 475 32.29 1.17 -21.65
C PHE A 475 32.97 2.48 -22.09
N ARG A 476 32.95 3.56 -21.27
CA ARG A 476 33.64 4.83 -21.59
C ARG A 476 34.85 5.10 -20.72
N VAL A 477 35.00 4.37 -19.61
CA VAL A 477 36.11 4.48 -18.68
C VAL A 477 36.59 3.08 -18.26
N PRO A 478 37.82 2.93 -17.75
CA PRO A 478 38.30 1.66 -17.20
C PRO A 478 37.37 1.14 -16.10
N LEU A 479 37.20 -0.19 -16.02
CA LEU A 479 36.26 -0.86 -15.11
C LEU A 479 36.45 -0.42 -13.64
N ALA A 480 37.69 -0.30 -13.18
CA ALA A 480 37.97 0.17 -11.82
C ALA A 480 37.48 1.59 -11.55
N THR A 481 37.47 2.45 -12.58
CA THR A 481 36.91 3.80 -12.49
C THR A 481 35.38 3.75 -12.50
N ALA A 482 34.79 2.89 -13.33
CA ALA A 482 33.36 2.66 -13.36
C ALA A 482 32.84 2.17 -11.99
N VAL A 483 33.52 1.19 -11.38
CA VAL A 483 33.15 0.67 -10.04
C VAL A 483 33.25 1.79 -8.97
N ARG A 484 34.33 2.59 -8.97
CA ARG A 484 34.46 3.73 -8.04
C ARG A 484 33.33 4.75 -8.23
N ARG A 485 32.93 5.05 -9.48
CA ARG A 485 31.80 5.93 -9.78
C ARG A 485 30.47 5.33 -9.28
N ALA A 486 30.25 4.03 -9.49
CA ALA A 486 29.06 3.32 -9.00
C ALA A 486 28.94 3.40 -7.47
N GLN A 487 30.05 3.17 -6.74
CA GLN A 487 30.10 3.29 -5.28
C GLN A 487 29.89 4.74 -4.79
N GLY A 488 30.29 5.73 -5.58
CA GLY A 488 30.11 7.16 -5.27
C GLY A 488 28.74 7.72 -5.63
N LEU A 489 27.88 6.97 -6.33
CA LEU A 489 26.52 7.43 -6.68
C LEU A 489 25.66 7.60 -5.42
N PRO A 490 24.76 8.61 -5.42
CA PRO A 490 23.73 8.72 -4.39
C PRO A 490 22.91 7.45 -4.27
N ARG A 491 22.58 7.03 -3.04
CA ARG A 491 21.71 5.87 -2.81
C ARG A 491 20.34 6.04 -3.49
N SER A 492 19.85 7.28 -3.57
CA SER A 492 18.61 7.62 -4.27
C SER A 492 18.66 7.34 -5.78
N SER A 493 19.84 7.35 -6.42
CA SER A 493 19.98 6.96 -7.84
C SER A 493 19.75 5.46 -8.01
N TRP A 494 20.40 4.65 -7.17
CA TRP A 494 20.15 3.21 -7.11
C TRP A 494 18.69 2.90 -6.77
N GLY A 495 18.13 3.64 -5.80
CA GLY A 495 16.74 3.50 -5.41
C GLY A 495 15.76 3.74 -6.56
N THR A 496 15.99 4.77 -7.38
CA THR A 496 15.18 5.04 -8.57
C THR A 496 15.28 3.91 -9.59
N MET A 497 16.50 3.40 -9.83
CA MET A 497 16.71 2.28 -10.75
C MET A 497 15.92 1.04 -10.31
N PHE A 498 16.05 0.63 -9.03
CA PHE A 498 15.34 -0.53 -8.51
C PHE A 498 13.81 -0.34 -8.53
N ALA A 499 13.34 0.86 -8.18
CA ALA A 499 11.90 1.14 -8.20
C ALA A 499 11.32 1.05 -9.61
N HIS A 500 11.99 1.62 -10.60
CA HIS A 500 11.53 1.56 -11.99
C HIS A 500 11.70 0.15 -12.60
N ALA A 501 12.81 -0.54 -12.35
CA ALA A 501 13.00 -1.92 -12.79
C ALA A 501 11.95 -2.86 -12.18
N GLY A 502 11.57 -2.64 -10.92
CA GLY A 502 10.52 -3.41 -10.23
C GLY A 502 9.17 -3.34 -10.93
N VAL A 503 8.82 -2.20 -11.53
CA VAL A 503 7.59 -2.07 -12.34
C VAL A 503 7.64 -3.00 -13.56
N GLY A 504 8.77 -3.04 -14.28
CA GLY A 504 8.94 -3.94 -15.42
C GLY A 504 8.91 -5.41 -15.01
N VAL A 505 9.52 -5.75 -13.86
CA VAL A 505 9.51 -7.12 -13.32
C VAL A 505 8.07 -7.56 -12.97
N ALA A 506 7.30 -6.72 -12.30
CA ALA A 506 5.89 -7.00 -12.01
C ALA A 506 5.08 -7.20 -13.30
N LEU A 507 5.30 -6.35 -14.31
CA LEU A 507 4.61 -6.44 -15.59
C LEU A 507 4.90 -7.77 -16.29
N ILE A 508 6.15 -8.30 -16.27
CA ILE A 508 6.45 -9.64 -16.79
C ILE A 508 5.60 -10.69 -16.08
N GLY A 509 5.56 -10.67 -14.76
CA GLY A 509 4.76 -11.63 -13.98
C GLY A 509 3.28 -11.58 -14.32
N ILE A 510 2.71 -10.36 -14.38
CA ILE A 510 1.30 -10.14 -14.73
C ILE A 510 0.99 -10.71 -16.12
N VAL A 511 1.79 -10.36 -17.12
CA VAL A 511 1.57 -10.80 -18.50
C VAL A 511 1.71 -12.32 -18.64
N CYS A 512 2.75 -12.91 -18.05
CA CYS A 512 2.97 -14.36 -18.15
C CYS A 512 1.88 -15.15 -17.43
N GLU A 513 1.48 -14.72 -16.24
CA GLU A 513 0.40 -15.38 -15.50
C GLU A 513 -0.94 -15.25 -16.23
N THR A 514 -1.30 -14.04 -16.68
CA THR A 514 -2.59 -13.80 -17.32
C THR A 514 -2.71 -14.48 -18.69
N THR A 515 -1.59 -14.61 -19.43
CA THR A 515 -1.61 -15.11 -20.82
C THR A 515 -1.40 -16.61 -20.92
N TRP A 516 -0.50 -17.18 -20.11
CA TRP A 516 -0.05 -18.57 -20.22
C TRP A 516 -0.33 -19.42 -19.00
N ASN A 517 -1.24 -19.00 -18.13
CA ASN A 517 -1.73 -19.88 -17.09
C ASN A 517 -2.44 -21.09 -17.73
N SER A 518 -2.39 -22.21 -17.05
CA SER A 518 -3.12 -23.42 -17.42
C SER A 518 -3.93 -23.87 -16.24
N GLU A 519 -5.15 -24.36 -16.50
CA GLU A 519 -6.05 -24.81 -15.46
C GLU A 519 -6.61 -26.21 -15.73
N TYR A 520 -6.87 -26.94 -14.65
CA TYR A 520 -7.58 -28.21 -14.64
C TYR A 520 -8.57 -28.18 -13.47
N ILE A 521 -9.85 -28.17 -13.78
CA ILE A 521 -10.95 -28.13 -12.80
C ILE A 521 -11.84 -29.31 -13.05
N ARG A 522 -11.79 -30.34 -12.18
CA ARG A 522 -12.63 -31.55 -12.27
C ARG A 522 -12.82 -32.19 -10.90
N SER A 523 -13.81 -33.08 -10.81
CA SER A 523 -13.94 -34.02 -9.70
C SER A 523 -12.99 -35.20 -9.91
N MET A 524 -12.27 -35.59 -8.86
CA MET A 524 -11.28 -36.69 -8.87
C MET A 524 -11.61 -37.67 -7.78
N LYS A 525 -11.31 -38.96 -8.06
CA LYS A 525 -11.29 -40.09 -7.09
C LYS A 525 -9.86 -40.40 -6.72
N ILE A 526 -9.69 -41.11 -5.59
CA ILE A 526 -8.39 -41.66 -5.21
C ILE A 526 -7.89 -42.58 -6.31
N GLY A 527 -6.66 -42.35 -6.76
CA GLY A 527 -6.00 -43.07 -7.86
C GLY A 527 -6.07 -42.31 -9.20
N ASP A 528 -6.95 -41.31 -9.37
CA ASP A 528 -7.04 -40.52 -10.59
C ASP A 528 -5.78 -39.67 -10.81
N VAL A 529 -5.42 -39.48 -12.09
CA VAL A 529 -4.26 -38.68 -12.52
C VAL A 529 -4.72 -37.51 -13.35
N ALA A 530 -4.25 -36.31 -13.01
CA ALA A 530 -4.42 -35.11 -13.79
C ALA A 530 -3.11 -34.70 -14.48
N GLY A 531 -3.13 -34.47 -15.79
CA GLY A 531 -1.99 -33.95 -16.53
C GLY A 531 -2.15 -32.47 -16.80
N LEU A 532 -1.16 -31.63 -16.42
CA LEU A 532 -1.17 -30.19 -16.62
C LEU A 532 0.24 -29.64 -16.82
N ALA A 533 0.47 -28.90 -17.90
CA ALA A 533 1.74 -28.21 -18.19
C ALA A 533 2.99 -29.11 -18.05
N GLY A 534 2.88 -30.40 -18.44
CA GLY A 534 3.96 -31.39 -18.34
C GLY A 534 4.16 -32.00 -16.97
N TYR A 535 3.27 -31.70 -16.01
CA TYR A 535 3.18 -32.38 -14.72
C TYR A 535 2.06 -33.41 -14.72
N GLU A 536 2.29 -34.52 -14.03
CA GLU A 536 1.30 -35.53 -13.71
C GLU A 536 1.04 -35.48 -12.21
N LEU A 537 -0.22 -35.28 -11.84
CA LEU A 537 -0.67 -35.16 -10.45
C LEU A 537 -1.63 -36.29 -10.14
N LYS A 538 -1.22 -37.21 -9.30
CA LYS A 538 -2.05 -38.37 -8.87
C LYS A 538 -2.60 -38.09 -7.48
N LEU A 539 -3.91 -38.22 -7.31
CA LEU A 539 -4.55 -38.21 -6.00
C LEU A 539 -4.32 -39.56 -5.29
N ASP A 540 -3.39 -39.59 -4.34
CA ASP A 540 -2.99 -40.80 -3.65
C ASP A 540 -3.93 -41.17 -2.51
N GLY A 541 -4.49 -40.18 -1.83
CA GLY A 541 -5.37 -40.44 -0.70
C GLY A 541 -5.98 -39.19 -0.11
N ILE A 542 -6.99 -39.38 0.72
CA ILE A 542 -7.66 -38.34 1.50
C ILE A 542 -7.64 -38.77 2.96
N SER A 543 -7.21 -37.90 3.87
CA SER A 543 -7.14 -38.14 5.30
C SER A 543 -7.78 -37.04 6.09
N GLN A 544 -8.18 -37.32 7.32
CA GLN A 544 -8.64 -36.28 8.26
C GLN A 544 -7.57 -36.05 9.32
N ARG A 545 -7.36 -34.79 9.65
CA ARG A 545 -6.43 -34.38 10.70
C ARG A 545 -7.12 -33.39 11.65
N GLN A 546 -6.79 -33.47 12.93
CA GLN A 546 -7.27 -32.52 13.95
C GLN A 546 -6.24 -31.41 14.13
N GLY A 547 -6.67 -30.16 13.95
CA GLY A 547 -5.92 -28.96 14.29
C GLY A 547 -6.28 -28.46 15.69
N PRO A 548 -5.70 -27.31 16.12
CA PRO A 548 -5.96 -26.74 17.45
C PRO A 548 -7.44 -26.37 17.67
N ASN A 549 -8.09 -25.70 16.71
CA ASN A 549 -9.48 -25.24 16.77
C ASN A 549 -10.27 -25.57 15.50
N PHE A 550 -9.75 -26.47 14.65
CA PHE A 550 -10.40 -26.90 13.42
C PHE A 550 -10.17 -28.40 13.18
N ARG A 551 -10.99 -28.99 12.32
CA ARG A 551 -10.75 -30.26 11.66
C ARG A 551 -10.41 -29.99 10.20
N GLU A 552 -9.43 -30.69 9.65
CA GLU A 552 -9.09 -30.54 8.24
C GLU A 552 -9.15 -31.88 7.50
N MET A 553 -9.67 -31.81 6.29
CA MET A 553 -9.58 -32.84 5.30
C MET A 553 -8.37 -32.54 4.40
N VAL A 554 -7.40 -33.42 4.38
CA VAL A 554 -6.16 -33.27 3.62
C VAL A 554 -6.17 -34.26 2.47
N ALA A 555 -6.04 -33.77 1.24
CA ALA A 555 -5.79 -34.58 0.07
C ALA A 555 -4.29 -34.63 -0.21
N GLN A 556 -3.76 -35.81 -0.54
CA GLN A 556 -2.36 -36.03 -0.87
C GLN A 556 -2.20 -36.25 -2.37
N PHE A 557 -1.39 -35.40 -3.02
CA PHE A 557 -1.09 -35.50 -4.44
C PHE A 557 0.41 -35.77 -4.66
N SER A 558 0.74 -36.85 -5.32
CA SER A 558 2.08 -37.09 -5.87
C SER A 558 2.22 -36.26 -7.17
N VAL A 559 3.23 -35.42 -7.23
CA VAL A 559 3.55 -34.63 -8.42
C VAL A 559 4.73 -35.23 -9.13
N GLN A 560 4.54 -35.64 -10.39
CA GLN A 560 5.59 -36.19 -11.24
C GLN A 560 5.82 -35.32 -12.46
N GLN A 561 7.03 -35.41 -13.01
CA GLN A 561 7.40 -34.81 -14.29
C GLN A 561 8.37 -35.74 -15.01
N ASN A 562 8.07 -36.12 -16.25
CA ASN A 562 8.83 -37.07 -17.04
C ASN A 562 9.07 -38.38 -16.30
N GLY A 563 8.04 -38.90 -15.61
CA GLY A 563 8.10 -40.17 -14.84
C GLY A 563 8.90 -40.12 -13.52
N ARG A 564 9.42 -38.94 -13.13
CA ARG A 564 10.15 -38.74 -11.88
C ARG A 564 9.28 -38.04 -10.86
N LEU A 565 9.17 -38.59 -9.66
CA LEU A 565 8.51 -37.90 -8.53
C LEU A 565 9.31 -36.67 -8.15
N LEU A 566 8.62 -35.51 -8.13
CA LEU A 566 9.18 -34.23 -7.76
C LEU A 566 8.90 -33.90 -6.31
N ASP A 567 7.63 -34.02 -5.91
CA ASP A 567 7.16 -33.61 -4.58
C ASP A 567 5.79 -34.24 -4.27
N THR A 568 5.35 -34.06 -3.04
CA THR A 568 3.99 -34.40 -2.60
C THR A 568 3.30 -33.12 -2.12
N MET A 569 2.18 -32.76 -2.74
CA MET A 569 1.39 -31.59 -2.37
C MET A 569 0.19 -32.02 -1.52
N THR A 570 -0.11 -31.22 -0.48
CA THR A 570 -1.15 -31.53 0.51
C THR A 570 -2.14 -30.39 0.67
N PRO A 571 -2.96 -30.08 -0.36
CA PRO A 571 -4.04 -29.13 -0.19
C PRO A 571 -5.03 -29.63 0.85
N SER A 572 -5.64 -28.72 1.61
CA SER A 572 -6.61 -29.11 2.62
C SER A 572 -7.84 -28.20 2.65
N LYS A 573 -8.87 -28.69 3.33
CA LYS A 573 -10.08 -27.93 3.64
C LYS A 573 -10.29 -27.98 5.13
N ARG A 574 -10.25 -26.84 5.81
CA ARG A 574 -10.40 -26.70 7.25
C ARG A 574 -11.83 -26.37 7.61
N SER A 575 -12.38 -27.07 8.60
CA SER A 575 -13.71 -26.83 9.17
C SER A 575 -13.54 -26.36 10.62
N PHE A 576 -13.91 -25.11 10.86
CA PHE A 576 -13.82 -24.49 12.17
C PHE A 576 -15.15 -24.69 12.91
N THR A 577 -15.14 -25.55 13.91
CA THR A 577 -16.36 -26.01 14.60
C THR A 577 -17.08 -24.89 15.33
N THR A 578 -16.36 -23.92 15.91
CA THR A 578 -16.93 -22.81 16.67
C THR A 578 -17.72 -21.84 15.78
N ARG A 579 -17.21 -21.53 14.58
CA ARG A 579 -17.85 -20.61 13.61
C ARG A 579 -18.75 -21.31 12.60
N GLY A 580 -18.68 -22.65 12.51
CA GLY A 580 -19.39 -23.41 11.47
C GLY A 580 -18.97 -23.05 10.05
N ALA A 581 -17.76 -22.54 9.87
CA ALA A 581 -17.24 -22.07 8.59
C ALA A 581 -16.07 -22.92 8.11
N THR A 582 -15.87 -22.99 6.79
CA THR A 582 -14.80 -23.73 6.15
C THR A 582 -13.88 -22.77 5.39
N THR A 583 -12.55 -23.07 5.42
CA THR A 583 -11.54 -22.43 4.57
C THR A 583 -10.91 -23.46 3.65
N THR A 584 -10.33 -22.96 2.56
CA THR A 584 -9.59 -23.76 1.59
C THR A 584 -8.12 -23.41 1.67
N GLU A 585 -7.28 -24.36 2.04
CA GLU A 585 -5.84 -24.18 2.13
C GLU A 585 -5.19 -24.70 0.85
N ALA A 586 -4.77 -23.82 -0.01
CA ALA A 586 -4.12 -24.21 -1.25
C ALA A 586 -2.71 -24.75 -1.00
N ALA A 587 -2.33 -25.81 -1.71
CA ALA A 587 -0.95 -26.26 -1.76
C ALA A 587 -0.22 -25.60 -2.93
N LEU A 588 1.02 -25.14 -2.69
CA LEU A 588 1.86 -24.45 -3.66
C LEU A 588 3.20 -25.16 -3.84
N LEU A 589 3.53 -25.53 -5.06
CA LEU A 589 4.85 -26.06 -5.43
C LEU A 589 5.57 -25.04 -6.30
N THR A 590 6.64 -24.43 -5.78
CA THR A 590 7.42 -23.42 -6.47
C THR A 590 8.54 -24.02 -7.28
N ARG A 591 8.63 -23.66 -8.56
CA ARG A 591 9.71 -24.04 -9.47
C ARG A 591 10.25 -22.79 -10.18
N GLY A 592 11.43 -22.33 -9.78
CA GLY A 592 11.95 -21.04 -10.20
C GLY A 592 11.02 -19.91 -9.77
N ALA A 593 10.49 -19.14 -10.73
CA ALA A 593 9.50 -18.09 -10.47
C ALA A 593 8.05 -18.53 -10.78
N SER A 594 7.83 -19.78 -11.20
CA SER A 594 6.51 -20.34 -11.51
C SER A 594 5.99 -21.18 -10.36
N GLN A 595 4.68 -21.33 -10.28
CA GLN A 595 4.03 -22.16 -9.27
C GLN A 595 3.01 -23.12 -9.87
N LEU A 596 2.99 -24.34 -9.30
CA LEU A 596 1.86 -25.25 -9.39
C LEU A 596 1.01 -25.01 -8.14
N TYR A 597 -0.29 -24.87 -8.33
CA TYR A 597 -1.26 -24.53 -7.29
C TYR A 597 -2.37 -25.57 -7.29
N ILE A 598 -2.72 -26.10 -6.13
CA ILE A 598 -3.85 -27.03 -5.96
C ILE A 598 -4.74 -26.54 -4.84
N SER A 599 -6.05 -26.47 -5.10
CA SER A 599 -7.07 -26.23 -4.06
C SER A 599 -8.20 -27.23 -4.15
N LEU A 600 -8.84 -27.50 -3.01
CA LEU A 600 -9.96 -28.43 -2.88
C LEU A 600 -11.28 -27.68 -2.87
N GLY A 601 -12.22 -28.18 -3.64
CA GLY A 601 -13.64 -27.77 -3.57
C GLY A 601 -14.46 -28.69 -2.65
N ASP A 602 -15.74 -28.83 -2.96
CA ASP A 602 -16.65 -29.67 -2.19
C ASP A 602 -16.49 -31.16 -2.55
N THR A 603 -16.79 -32.03 -1.58
CA THR A 603 -16.83 -33.48 -1.76
C THR A 603 -18.26 -33.85 -2.19
N ALA A 604 -18.37 -34.62 -3.28
CA ALA A 604 -19.65 -35.17 -3.70
C ALA A 604 -19.99 -36.46 -2.93
N GLY A 605 -21.27 -36.82 -2.91
CA GLY A 605 -21.75 -38.03 -2.19
C GLY A 605 -21.23 -39.35 -2.73
N ASP A 606 -20.63 -39.36 -3.94
CA ASP A 606 -20.02 -40.56 -4.57
C ASP A 606 -18.52 -40.72 -4.21
N GLY A 607 -18.00 -39.93 -3.27
CA GLY A 607 -16.62 -39.98 -2.83
C GLY A 607 -15.64 -39.25 -3.74
N THR A 608 -16.12 -38.51 -4.76
CA THR A 608 -15.30 -37.59 -5.55
C THR A 608 -15.08 -36.28 -4.83
N ILE A 609 -13.93 -35.66 -5.04
CA ILE A 609 -13.62 -34.29 -4.56
C ILE A 609 -13.38 -33.38 -5.75
N ALA A 610 -13.99 -32.19 -5.73
CA ALA A 610 -13.69 -31.18 -6.71
C ALA A 610 -12.27 -30.63 -6.48
N VAL A 611 -11.45 -30.62 -7.52
CA VAL A 611 -10.05 -30.16 -7.46
C VAL A 611 -9.83 -29.07 -8.49
N ARG A 612 -9.15 -28.01 -8.08
CA ARG A 612 -8.66 -26.95 -8.97
C ARG A 612 -7.14 -26.99 -8.98
N ILE A 613 -6.57 -27.23 -10.14
CA ILE A 613 -5.13 -27.25 -10.34
C ILE A 613 -4.78 -26.17 -11.34
N TYR A 614 -3.80 -25.33 -11.01
CA TYR A 614 -3.29 -24.29 -11.89
C TYR A 614 -1.78 -24.41 -12.03
N HIS A 615 -1.28 -24.22 -13.24
CA HIS A 615 0.12 -23.90 -13.48
C HIS A 615 0.23 -22.41 -13.78
N LYS A 616 0.97 -21.68 -12.96
CA LYS A 616 1.13 -20.23 -12.98
C LYS A 616 2.55 -19.84 -13.38
N PRO A 617 2.82 -19.57 -14.67
CA PRO A 617 4.16 -19.24 -15.13
C PRO A 617 4.58 -17.86 -14.62
N LEU A 618 5.79 -17.78 -14.05
CA LEU A 618 6.44 -16.56 -13.55
C LEU A 618 5.60 -15.72 -12.57
N VAL A 619 4.61 -16.32 -11.94
CA VAL A 619 3.66 -15.62 -11.04
C VAL A 619 4.36 -14.91 -9.88
N LEU A 620 5.46 -15.43 -9.37
CA LEU A 620 6.21 -14.80 -8.26
C LEU A 620 6.77 -13.42 -8.62
N LEU A 621 6.95 -13.13 -9.91
CA LEU A 621 7.44 -11.83 -10.35
C LEU A 621 6.41 -10.71 -10.10
N ILE A 622 5.12 -11.05 -10.00
CA ILE A 622 4.05 -10.11 -9.63
C ILE A 622 4.36 -9.46 -8.28
N TRP A 623 4.81 -10.24 -7.30
CA TRP A 623 5.13 -9.76 -5.95
C TRP A 623 6.59 -9.37 -5.77
N PHE A 624 7.51 -10.01 -6.51
CA PHE A 624 8.92 -9.65 -6.48
C PHE A 624 9.16 -8.22 -7.02
N GLY A 625 8.39 -7.80 -8.04
CA GLY A 625 8.44 -6.43 -8.56
C GLY A 625 8.18 -5.36 -7.48
N PRO A 626 7.04 -5.37 -6.77
CA PRO A 626 6.77 -4.48 -5.64
C PRO A 626 7.81 -4.55 -4.51
N VAL A 627 8.35 -5.73 -4.19
CA VAL A 627 9.45 -5.86 -3.21
C VAL A 627 10.68 -5.10 -3.71
N LEU A 628 11.01 -5.21 -4.99
CA LEU A 628 12.11 -4.47 -5.60
C LEU A 628 11.85 -2.96 -5.60
N MET A 629 10.60 -2.54 -5.86
CA MET A 629 10.18 -1.13 -5.78
C MET A 629 10.34 -0.59 -4.36
N ALA A 630 9.88 -1.32 -3.35
CA ALA A 630 10.00 -0.96 -1.95
C ALA A 630 11.47 -0.91 -1.49
N PHE A 631 12.30 -1.86 -1.93
CA PHE A 631 13.73 -1.84 -1.69
C PHE A 631 14.39 -0.58 -2.29
N GLY A 632 14.01 -0.21 -3.51
CA GLY A 632 14.44 1.05 -4.14
C GLY A 632 14.03 2.27 -3.33
N GLY A 633 12.81 2.26 -2.80
CA GLY A 633 12.31 3.29 -1.87
C GLY A 633 13.14 3.37 -0.59
N LEU A 634 13.45 2.23 0.05
CA LEU A 634 14.28 2.15 1.25
C LEU A 634 15.71 2.68 1.01
N LEU A 635 16.32 2.32 -0.13
CA LEU A 635 17.62 2.88 -0.52
C LEU A 635 17.54 4.40 -0.66
N SER A 636 16.50 4.91 -1.30
CA SER A 636 16.28 6.36 -1.43
C SER A 636 16.07 7.02 -0.08
N LEU A 637 15.28 6.43 0.82
CA LEU A 637 15.05 6.92 2.17
C LEU A 637 16.32 6.92 3.02
N SER A 638 17.23 5.99 2.78
CA SER A 638 18.54 5.89 3.47
C SER A 638 19.55 6.96 3.02
N ASP A 639 19.27 7.71 1.93
CA ASP A 639 20.18 8.73 1.43
C ASP A 639 20.23 9.93 2.39
N ARG A 640 21.42 10.23 2.92
CA ARG A 640 21.63 11.35 3.85
C ARG A 640 21.18 12.69 3.29
N ARG A 641 21.25 12.88 1.98
CA ARG A 641 20.84 14.12 1.30
C ARG A 641 19.35 14.40 1.44
N LEU A 642 18.53 13.38 1.69
CA LEU A 642 17.09 13.52 1.97
C LEU A 642 16.82 13.87 3.43
N ARG A 643 17.72 13.51 4.36
CA ARG A 643 17.56 13.72 5.80
C ARG A 643 18.18 15.02 6.29
N VAL A 644 19.20 15.55 5.60
CA VAL A 644 19.80 16.83 5.96
C VAL A 644 18.84 17.93 5.51
N GLY A 645 18.30 18.67 6.47
CA GLY A 645 17.50 19.87 6.22
C GLY A 645 18.23 20.86 5.31
N ALA A 646 17.51 21.84 4.78
CA ALA A 646 18.15 22.94 4.02
C ALA A 646 19.33 23.47 4.82
N PRO A 647 20.50 23.67 4.21
CA PRO A 647 21.62 24.26 4.91
C PRO A 647 21.14 25.56 5.57
N LYS A 648 21.49 25.75 6.85
CA LYS A 648 21.23 27.05 7.50
C LYS A 648 21.76 28.11 6.56
N PRO A 649 21.02 29.21 6.29
CA PRO A 649 21.55 30.32 5.51
C PRO A 649 22.90 30.69 6.11
N ALA A 650 23.93 30.79 5.29
CA ALA A 650 25.22 31.31 5.74
C ALA A 650 24.92 32.63 6.48
N LYS A 651 25.37 32.75 7.72
CA LYS A 651 25.26 34.03 8.43
C LYS A 651 25.80 35.07 7.47
N SER A 652 24.95 36.01 7.06
CA SER A 652 25.37 37.07 6.16
C SER A 652 26.59 37.75 6.82
N LEU A 653 27.69 37.81 6.10
CA LEU A 653 28.91 38.54 6.50
C LEU A 653 28.67 40.08 6.69
N ARG A 654 27.43 40.52 6.59
CA ARG A 654 27.01 41.93 6.85
C ARG A 654 27.13 42.38 8.32
N GLY A 655 27.50 41.49 9.25
CA GLY A 655 27.74 41.85 10.65
C GLY A 655 29.19 42.18 10.98
N LEU A 656 30.13 42.06 10.04
CA LEU A 656 31.55 42.34 10.27
C LEU A 656 32.04 43.66 9.63
N GLN A 657 31.23 44.34 8.85
CA GLN A 657 31.57 45.63 8.26
C GLN A 657 30.95 46.87 8.96
N ALA A 658 30.38 46.69 10.13
CA ALA A 658 29.82 47.77 10.95
C ALA A 658 30.63 47.97 12.26
N ALA A 659 31.85 47.46 12.31
CA ALA A 659 32.76 47.59 13.47
C ALA A 659 34.17 48.04 13.04
N GLU A 660 34.34 48.75 11.88
CA GLU A 660 35.52 49.59 11.55
C GLU A 660 35.12 51.03 11.40
#